data_dce16d764fe58b780dc46b0f9a67a97a
#
_entry.id   dce16d764fe58b780dc46b0f9a67a97a
#
_cell.length_a   1.000
_cell.length_b   1.000
_cell.length_c   1.000
_cell.angle_alpha   90.00
_cell.angle_beta   90.00
_cell.angle_gamma   90.00
#
_symmetry.space_group_name_H-M   'P 1'
#
loop_
_entity.id
_entity.type
_entity.pdbx_description
1 polymer ?
#
loop_
_entity_poly.entity_id
_entity_poly.type
_entity_poly.pdbx_seq_one_letter_code
_entity_poly.pdbx_strand_id
1 'polypeptide(L)'
;MAVGSISEVGAHFQHTSQRSTIKSGNTTSTIEGGTWGKKVFQGKKNPSSCLPLAYIQRLGRRKMLLSPLQRHLLIICKTYCGAEMDTEGSQPFLCSCVLSQSKQALCTSFKCQRGIFAYLNYRVPRTRKEIFETLIKGLQRLEYRGYDSAGVAIDGNNNEDKERFIKLVKKRGKVKALEEELYKQDDLDSKTDFETHFGIAHTRWATHGVPSAINSHPQRSDKRNEFVVIHNGIITNYKDLRKFLESKGYEFESETDTETIPKLIKYMYDNRESEDTSFSALVERVIQQLEGAFALVFKSIHYPGEAVATRRGSPLLIGVRSKYKLSTDQIPVLYRTCNIENVKNMCNSRMKRLDSSTCLHAVGDKAVEFFFASDASAIIEHTNRVIFLEDDDIAAVTDGKLSIHRLERSASDDPSRAIQTLQMELQQIMKGNFSAFMQKEIFEQPESVVNTMRGRVNFESSTVLLGGLKDHLKEIRRCRRLIIIGCGTSYHAAVATRQVLEELTELPVMVELASDFLDRNTPVFRDDVCFFISQSGETADTLMALRYCKDRRALTVGITNTVGSSISRETDCGVHINAGPEIGVASTKAYTSQFVSLVMFGLMMSEDRISLQKRRQEIISGLKSLPEMIKEVLSLDEKIHDLALELYKQRSLLVMGRGYNYATCLEGALKIKEITYMHSEGILAGELKHGPLALVDKQMPVIMVIMKDPCFTKCQNALQQVTARQGRPIILCSKEDTESSKFAYKTIELPHTVDCLQGVLSVIPLQLLSFHLAVLRGYDVDFPRNLAKSVTVE
;
A
#
# COMPACT_ATOMS: atom_id res chain seq x y z
N MET A 1 -23.82 59.99 32.97
CA MET A 1 -25.26 60.28 33.20
C MET A 1 -25.97 58.94 33.16
N ALA A 2 -26.33 58.51 34.32
CA ALA A 2 -27.56 58.00 34.88
C ALA A 2 -27.92 56.57 34.42
N VAL A 3 -27.78 55.56 35.24
CA VAL A 3 -28.43 55.08 36.47
C VAL A 3 -29.89 54.64 36.20
N GLY A 4 -30.14 53.34 36.60
CA GLY A 4 -31.48 52.78 36.87
C GLY A 4 -31.44 51.26 36.54
N SER A 5 -31.27 50.34 37.34
CA SER A 5 -31.68 49.67 38.61
C SER A 5 -33.16 49.26 38.69
N ILE A 6 -33.34 48.03 39.26
CA ILE A 6 -34.56 47.46 39.87
C ILE A 6 -35.33 46.47 38.95
N SER A 7 -35.83 45.31 39.34
CA SER A 7 -35.79 44.44 40.54
C SER A 7 -36.46 43.10 40.24
N GLU A 8 -36.11 42.10 41.01
CA GLU A 8 -36.73 40.83 41.34
C GLU A 8 -38.22 40.65 41.11
N VAL A 9 -38.61 39.43 40.70
CA VAL A 9 -39.71 38.70 41.33
C VAL A 9 -39.44 37.19 41.20
N GLY A 10 -39.28 36.52 42.35
CA GLY A 10 -39.26 35.10 42.51
C GLY A 10 -40.65 34.50 42.69
N ALA A 11 -40.84 33.29 42.33
CA ALA A 11 -41.91 32.44 42.88
C ALA A 11 -41.51 30.94 42.89
N HIS A 12 -41.52 30.47 44.12
CA HIS A 12 -41.47 29.04 44.52
C HIS A 12 -42.53 28.18 43.81
N PHE A 13 -42.22 26.93 43.58
CA PHE A 13 -43.11 25.83 43.92
C PHE A 13 -42.31 24.57 44.30
N GLN A 14 -42.73 23.97 45.47
CA GLN A 14 -42.18 22.85 46.19
C GLN A 14 -42.69 21.47 45.62
N HIS A 15 -41.80 20.48 45.83
CA HIS A 15 -42.04 19.12 46.29
C HIS A 15 -43.30 18.31 45.87
N THR A 16 -43.07 17.12 45.33
CA THR A 16 -43.57 15.90 45.95
C THR A 16 -42.68 14.72 45.64
N SER A 17 -42.14 14.11 46.68
CA SER A 17 -41.48 12.80 46.73
C SER A 17 -42.49 11.69 46.83
N GLN A 18 -42.28 10.57 46.17
CA GLN A 18 -42.78 9.29 46.62
C GLN A 18 -41.66 8.26 46.65
N ARG A 19 -41.33 7.85 47.89
CA ARG A 19 -40.54 6.66 48.23
C ARG A 19 -41.46 5.46 48.21
N SER A 20 -40.98 4.34 47.68
CA SER A 20 -41.43 3.02 48.10
C SER A 20 -40.24 2.13 48.46
N THR A 21 -40.13 1.93 49.76
CA THR A 21 -39.25 0.99 50.46
C THR A 21 -39.83 -0.42 50.39
N ILE A 22 -39.00 -1.44 50.09
CA ILE A 22 -39.22 -2.79 50.59
C ILE A 22 -37.87 -3.35 51.12
N LYS A 23 -38.04 -4.02 52.23
CA LYS A 23 -37.07 -4.36 53.27
C LYS A 23 -36.14 -5.52 52.91
N SER A 24 -34.96 -5.41 53.52
CA SER A 24 -33.94 -6.35 53.96
C SER A 24 -34.43 -7.75 54.42
N GLY A 25 -33.60 -8.73 54.13
CA GLY A 25 -33.57 -10.02 54.82
C GLY A 25 -32.16 -10.60 54.80
N ASN A 26 -31.45 -10.43 55.90
CA ASN A 26 -30.20 -11.14 56.21
C ASN A 26 -30.48 -12.62 56.43
N THR A 27 -29.61 -13.51 55.95
CA THR A 27 -29.17 -14.69 56.75
C THR A 27 -27.83 -15.21 56.19
N THR A 28 -26.85 -15.15 57.05
CA THR A 28 -25.57 -15.88 57.00
C THR A 28 -25.81 -17.36 57.28
N SER A 29 -25.15 -18.26 56.54
CA SER A 29 -24.74 -19.58 57.03
C SER A 29 -23.56 -20.14 56.20
N THR A 30 -22.44 -20.29 56.91
CA THR A 30 -21.35 -21.17 56.59
C THR A 30 -21.77 -22.62 56.58
N ILE A 31 -21.33 -23.43 55.60
CA ILE A 31 -21.15 -24.89 55.77
C ILE A 31 -20.11 -25.40 54.75
N GLU A 32 -19.30 -26.27 55.26
CA GLU A 32 -18.20 -27.05 54.72
C GLU A 32 -18.46 -27.99 53.55
N GLY A 33 -17.40 -28.34 52.90
CA GLY A 33 -16.97 -29.43 52.09
C GLY A 33 -17.93 -30.59 51.71
N GLY A 34 -17.84 -31.03 50.46
CA GLY A 34 -18.50 -32.23 50.00
C GLY A 34 -18.20 -32.57 48.54
N THR A 35 -17.40 -33.59 48.39
CA THR A 35 -17.13 -34.32 47.14
C THR A 35 -18.37 -34.95 46.53
N TRP A 36 -18.58 -34.80 45.25
CA TRP A 36 -19.44 -35.63 44.39
C TRP A 36 -18.87 -35.68 42.97
N GLY A 37 -18.52 -36.79 42.35
CA GLY A 37 -19.36 -37.98 42.12
C GLY A 37 -19.73 -38.03 40.63
N LYS A 38 -18.92 -38.78 39.78
CA LYS A 38 -19.17 -39.07 38.35
C LYS A 38 -20.61 -39.59 38.16
N LYS A 39 -21.32 -39.05 37.17
CA LYS A 39 -22.44 -39.76 36.54
C LYS A 39 -22.20 -39.87 35.03
N VAL A 40 -22.10 -41.10 34.59
CA VAL A 40 -22.04 -41.61 33.23
C VAL A 40 -23.41 -41.43 32.57
N PHE A 41 -23.48 -40.90 31.37
CA PHE A 41 -24.61 -41.10 30.46
C PHE A 41 -24.17 -41.80 29.19
N GLN A 42 -24.63 -43.01 29.02
CA GLN A 42 -24.56 -43.82 27.80
C GLN A 42 -25.55 -43.30 26.77
N GLY A 43 -25.11 -43.06 25.59
CA GLY A 43 -25.92 -42.78 24.39
C GLY A 43 -25.33 -43.44 23.15
N LYS A 44 -26.12 -44.27 22.51
CA LYS A 44 -25.83 -45.27 21.48
C LYS A 44 -25.14 -44.70 20.23
N LYS A 45 -24.13 -45.45 19.76
CA LYS A 45 -23.46 -45.33 18.45
C LYS A 45 -24.30 -46.00 17.36
N ASN A 46 -24.28 -45.43 16.16
CA ASN A 46 -24.43 -46.17 14.92
C ASN A 46 -23.26 -45.87 14.00
N PRO A 47 -22.64 -46.86 13.37
CA PRO A 47 -21.41 -46.74 12.62
C PRO A 47 -21.63 -46.80 11.10
N SER A 48 -20.95 -45.98 10.34
CA SER A 48 -20.57 -46.36 8.97
C SER A 48 -19.43 -45.50 8.40
N SER A 49 -18.48 -46.22 7.81
CA SER A 49 -17.39 -45.85 6.90
C SER A 49 -16.05 -45.49 7.53
N CYS A 50 -15.27 -46.52 7.85
CA CYS A 50 -13.80 -46.50 7.92
C CYS A 50 -13.20 -47.36 6.81
N LEU A 51 -12.27 -46.81 6.04
CA LEU A 51 -11.41 -47.54 5.11
C LEU A 51 -10.15 -48.11 5.83
N PRO A 52 -9.53 -49.22 5.36
CA PRO A 52 -8.72 -50.09 6.17
C PRO A 52 -7.26 -49.65 6.42
N LEU A 53 -6.77 -50.04 7.56
CA LEU A 53 -5.49 -49.74 8.24
C LEU A 53 -4.20 -50.35 7.63
N ALA A 54 -4.17 -50.77 6.37
CA ALA A 54 -3.02 -51.56 5.85
C ALA A 54 -1.88 -50.70 5.25
N TYR A 55 -2.00 -49.38 5.12
CA TYR A 55 -0.97 -48.56 4.45
C TYR A 55 0.00 -47.83 5.40
N ILE A 56 -0.26 -47.80 6.68
CA ILE A 56 0.51 -47.00 7.66
C ILE A 56 1.59 -47.81 8.40
N GLN A 57 1.54 -49.15 8.36
CA GLN A 57 2.51 -50.00 9.12
C GLN A 57 3.90 -50.11 8.50
N ARG A 58 4.21 -49.53 7.32
CA ARG A 58 5.55 -49.61 6.68
C ARG A 58 6.50 -48.42 6.95
N LEU A 59 6.08 -47.38 7.69
CA LEU A 59 6.90 -46.21 7.99
C LEU A 59 7.51 -46.13 9.41
N GLY A 60 7.32 -47.18 10.21
CA GLY A 60 7.65 -47.17 11.62
C GLY A 60 9.10 -47.54 12.04
N ARG A 61 10.07 -47.64 11.11
CA ARG A 61 11.48 -48.00 11.47
C ARG A 61 12.52 -47.19 10.69
N ARG A 62 12.46 -45.86 10.76
CA ARG A 62 13.63 -45.00 10.53
C ARG A 62 13.56 -43.82 11.48
N LYS A 63 14.55 -43.64 12.34
CA LYS A 63 14.74 -42.39 13.11
C LYS A 63 14.95 -41.26 12.14
N MET A 64 13.87 -40.57 11.72
CA MET A 64 13.97 -39.30 11.04
C MET A 64 14.05 -38.19 12.08
N LEU A 65 15.09 -37.39 12.01
CA LEU A 65 15.23 -36.12 12.71
C LEU A 65 14.14 -35.19 12.16
N LEU A 66 13.15 -34.87 12.97
CA LEU A 66 12.12 -33.90 12.64
C LEU A 66 12.74 -32.53 12.30
N SER A 67 12.33 -31.95 11.20
CA SER A 67 12.75 -30.59 10.81
C SER A 67 12.32 -29.57 11.87
N PRO A 68 12.96 -28.40 11.93
CA PRO A 68 12.58 -27.34 12.88
C PRO A 68 11.11 -26.94 12.78
N LEU A 69 10.53 -27.01 11.58
CA LEU A 69 9.11 -26.70 11.32
C LEU A 69 8.16 -27.74 11.96
N GLN A 70 8.54 -29.02 11.92
CA GLN A 70 7.73 -30.08 12.51
C GLN A 70 7.78 -30.06 14.05
N ARG A 71 8.90 -29.61 14.64
CA ARG A 71 9.00 -29.36 16.09
C ARG A 71 8.15 -28.17 16.53
N HIS A 72 8.06 -27.12 15.70
CA HIS A 72 7.20 -25.96 15.99
C HIS A 72 5.72 -26.32 15.94
N LEU A 73 5.30 -27.13 14.96
CA LEU A 73 3.92 -27.61 14.85
C LEU A 73 3.52 -28.52 16.04
N LEU A 74 4.43 -29.32 16.55
CA LEU A 74 4.18 -30.13 17.76
C LEU A 74 4.02 -29.26 19.02
N ILE A 75 4.76 -28.16 19.12
CA ILE A 75 4.66 -27.20 20.24
C ILE A 75 3.32 -26.46 20.16
N ILE A 76 2.90 -26.05 18.97
CA ILE A 76 1.60 -25.37 18.74
C ILE A 76 0.44 -26.32 19.10
N CYS A 77 0.48 -27.58 18.71
CA CYS A 77 -0.53 -28.58 19.12
C CYS A 77 -0.61 -28.79 20.63
N LYS A 78 0.52 -28.83 21.33
CA LYS A 78 0.55 -28.96 22.81
C LYS A 78 -0.07 -27.73 23.49
N THR A 79 0.16 -26.53 22.96
CA THR A 79 -0.28 -25.27 23.57
C THR A 79 -1.77 -25.01 23.37
N TYR A 80 -2.34 -25.46 22.25
CA TYR A 80 -3.74 -25.16 21.91
C TYR A 80 -4.75 -26.28 22.20
N CYS A 81 -4.33 -27.54 22.28
CA CYS A 81 -5.24 -28.66 22.47
C CYS A 81 -5.24 -29.30 23.87
N GLY A 82 -4.34 -28.86 24.78
CA GLY A 82 -4.33 -29.35 26.19
C GLY A 82 -4.16 -30.85 26.37
N ALA A 83 -3.61 -31.58 25.38
CA ALA A 83 -3.42 -33.02 25.44
C ALA A 83 -1.99 -33.35 25.85
N GLU A 84 -1.81 -33.90 27.04
CA GLU A 84 -0.58 -34.57 27.43
C GLU A 84 -0.46 -35.91 26.69
N MET A 85 0.69 -36.16 26.10
CA MET A 85 0.99 -37.46 25.50
C MET A 85 1.84 -38.30 26.48
N ASP A 86 1.27 -39.39 26.91
CA ASP A 86 2.00 -40.42 27.60
C ASP A 86 2.97 -41.13 26.65
N THR A 87 4.10 -41.55 27.16
CA THR A 87 5.26 -42.09 26.45
C THR A 87 5.08 -43.53 25.98
N GLU A 88 3.92 -44.12 26.06
CA GLU A 88 3.65 -45.48 25.61
C GLU A 88 2.47 -45.53 24.61
N GLY A 89 2.81 -45.56 23.37
CA GLY A 89 2.22 -46.37 22.28
C GLY A 89 0.79 -46.16 21.79
N SER A 90 0.04 -45.12 22.16
CA SER A 90 -1.31 -44.86 21.61
C SER A 90 -1.37 -43.64 20.73
N GLN A 91 -1.87 -43.81 19.51
CA GLN A 91 -1.95 -42.78 18.46
C GLN A 91 -3.01 -41.68 18.77
N PRO A 92 -2.69 -40.41 18.57
CA PRO A 92 -3.68 -39.33 18.65
C PRO A 92 -4.48 -39.18 17.34
N PHE A 93 -5.79 -39.05 17.45
CA PHE A 93 -6.68 -38.66 16.38
C PHE A 93 -6.41 -37.21 15.98
N LEU A 94 -5.87 -36.97 14.79
CA LEU A 94 -5.74 -35.66 14.20
C LEU A 94 -7.10 -35.25 13.59
N CYS A 95 -7.69 -34.19 14.12
CA CYS A 95 -8.92 -33.62 13.61
C CYS A 95 -8.66 -33.00 12.22
N SER A 96 -9.35 -33.48 11.20
CA SER A 96 -9.21 -33.04 9.80
C SER A 96 -9.49 -31.53 9.60
N CYS A 97 -10.17 -30.88 10.53
CA CYS A 97 -10.44 -29.43 10.51
C CYS A 97 -9.18 -28.58 10.73
N VAL A 98 -8.20 -29.03 11.52
CA VAL A 98 -6.96 -28.26 11.77
C VAL A 98 -6.02 -28.27 10.56
N LEU A 99 -6.06 -29.32 9.75
CA LEU A 99 -5.25 -29.43 8.54
C LEU A 99 -5.81 -28.62 7.34
N SER A 100 -7.12 -28.38 7.32
CA SER A 100 -7.73 -27.54 6.28
C SER A 100 -7.53 -26.06 6.56
N GLN A 101 -7.63 -25.61 7.81
CA GLN A 101 -7.37 -24.22 8.20
C GLN A 101 -5.87 -23.88 8.16
N SER A 102 -4.98 -24.81 8.50
CA SER A 102 -3.53 -24.58 8.39
C SER A 102 -3.00 -24.55 6.94
N LYS A 103 -3.68 -25.19 5.99
CA LYS A 103 -3.36 -25.07 4.55
C LYS A 103 -3.83 -23.74 3.95
N GLN A 104 -4.91 -23.16 4.44
CA GLN A 104 -5.35 -21.82 4.06
C GLN A 104 -4.49 -20.73 4.72
N ALA A 105 -4.08 -20.90 5.98
CA ALA A 105 -3.25 -19.92 6.70
C ALA A 105 -1.78 -19.87 6.23
N LEU A 106 -1.27 -20.90 5.56
CA LEU A 106 0.10 -20.93 5.01
C LEU A 106 0.19 -20.35 3.57
N CYS A 107 -0.92 -19.97 2.97
CA CYS A 107 -0.97 -19.41 1.61
C CYS A 107 -1.12 -17.88 1.59
N THR A 108 -1.15 -17.23 2.73
CA THR A 108 -1.41 -15.79 2.84
C THR A 108 -0.22 -15.04 3.40
N SER A 109 0.74 -14.67 2.60
CA SER A 109 1.50 -13.42 2.71
C SER A 109 2.70 -13.35 1.76
N PHE A 110 2.47 -13.26 0.47
CA PHE A 110 3.49 -12.73 -0.44
C PHE A 110 2.86 -11.61 -1.25
N LYS A 111 3.20 -10.38 -0.88
CA LYS A 111 2.70 -9.14 -1.49
C LYS A 111 3.46 -8.87 -2.78
N CYS A 112 2.73 -8.67 -3.87
CA CYS A 112 3.28 -8.49 -5.22
C CYS A 112 3.43 -7.02 -5.57
N GLN A 113 4.65 -6.61 -5.91
CA GLN A 113 4.88 -5.33 -6.60
C GLN A 113 5.75 -5.57 -7.82
N ARG A 114 5.36 -4.98 -8.95
CA ARG A 114 5.99 -5.16 -10.25
C ARG A 114 5.86 -3.86 -11.04
N GLY A 115 6.80 -3.59 -11.95
CA GLY A 115 6.77 -2.39 -12.78
C GLY A 115 6.45 -2.73 -14.23
N ILE A 116 5.30 -2.29 -14.73
CA ILE A 116 4.95 -2.34 -16.16
C ILE A 116 5.45 -1.07 -16.82
N PHE A 117 6.18 -1.22 -17.94
CA PHE A 117 6.44 -0.15 -18.88
C PHE A 117 6.35 -0.67 -20.31
N ALA A 118 5.64 0.04 -21.20
CA ALA A 118 5.59 -0.30 -22.60
C ALA A 118 5.59 0.97 -23.45
N TYR A 119 6.15 0.89 -24.65
CA TYR A 119 6.32 2.00 -25.55
C TYR A 119 5.92 1.63 -26.97
N LEU A 120 5.01 2.43 -27.53
CA LEU A 120 4.57 2.33 -28.92
C LEU A 120 4.84 3.65 -29.63
N ASN A 121 5.64 3.62 -30.69
CA ASN A 121 5.76 4.71 -31.66
C ASN A 121 4.92 4.38 -32.91
N TYR A 122 4.16 5.37 -33.38
CA TYR A 122 3.38 5.25 -34.61
C TYR A 122 3.71 6.43 -35.52
N ARG A 123 4.27 6.12 -36.71
CA ARG A 123 4.78 7.11 -37.67
C ARG A 123 5.80 8.10 -37.07
N VAL A 124 6.54 7.65 -36.08
CA VAL A 124 7.65 8.38 -35.47
C VAL A 124 8.89 7.51 -35.64
N PRO A 125 9.77 7.79 -36.62
CA PRO A 125 10.99 7.00 -36.81
C PRO A 125 11.83 6.98 -35.54
N ARG A 126 12.21 5.77 -35.10
CA ARG A 126 13.03 5.51 -33.93
C ARG A 126 14.01 4.39 -34.22
N THR A 127 15.26 4.62 -33.91
CA THR A 127 16.27 3.56 -33.93
C THR A 127 15.99 2.55 -32.81
N ARG A 128 16.39 1.32 -33.03
CA ARG A 128 16.28 0.26 -31.98
C ARG A 128 16.98 0.68 -30.70
N LYS A 129 18.10 1.39 -30.80
CA LYS A 129 18.83 1.93 -29.66
C LYS A 129 17.95 2.90 -28.84
N GLU A 130 17.29 3.86 -29.49
CA GLU A 130 16.37 4.80 -28.80
C GLU A 130 15.19 4.07 -28.13
N ILE A 131 14.69 3.02 -28.78
CA ILE A 131 13.62 2.18 -28.20
C ILE A 131 14.12 1.47 -26.95
N PHE A 132 15.32 0.86 -26.99
CA PHE A 132 15.95 0.24 -25.81
C PHE A 132 16.15 1.23 -24.68
N GLU A 133 16.76 2.39 -24.97
CA GLU A 133 16.97 3.43 -23.98
C GLU A 133 15.65 3.88 -23.33
N THR A 134 14.59 4.03 -24.13
CA THR A 134 13.27 4.40 -23.64
C THR A 134 12.71 3.34 -22.67
N LEU A 135 12.76 2.04 -23.08
CA LEU A 135 12.26 0.92 -22.26
C LEU A 135 13.08 0.76 -20.96
N ILE A 136 14.42 0.83 -21.06
CA ILE A 136 15.31 0.69 -19.92
C ILE A 136 15.15 1.84 -18.93
N LYS A 137 15.07 3.09 -19.41
CA LYS A 137 14.81 4.26 -18.55
C LYS A 137 13.47 4.12 -17.82
N GLY A 138 12.41 3.73 -18.52
CA GLY A 138 11.11 3.45 -17.90
C GLY A 138 11.21 2.40 -16.79
N LEU A 139 11.93 1.30 -17.03
CA LEU A 139 12.15 0.27 -16.01
C LEU A 139 13.00 0.75 -14.83
N GLN A 140 14.06 1.55 -15.08
CA GLN A 140 14.89 2.14 -14.02
C GLN A 140 14.06 3.03 -13.09
N ARG A 141 13.07 3.76 -13.63
CA ARG A 141 12.13 4.56 -12.84
C ARG A 141 11.14 3.69 -12.03
N LEU A 142 10.93 2.43 -12.41
CA LEU A 142 10.04 1.49 -11.74
C LEU A 142 10.79 0.47 -10.86
N GLU A 143 12.11 0.52 -10.82
CA GLU A 143 12.94 -0.44 -10.09
C GLU A 143 12.61 -0.48 -8.59
N TYR A 144 12.19 0.64 -8.01
CA TYR A 144 11.72 0.72 -6.62
C TYR A 144 10.47 -0.14 -6.33
N ARG A 145 9.73 -0.56 -7.40
CA ARG A 145 8.57 -1.46 -7.30
C ARG A 145 8.95 -2.94 -7.44
N GLY A 146 10.15 -3.27 -7.94
CA GLY A 146 10.61 -4.65 -8.08
C GLY A 146 11.96 -4.72 -8.78
N TYR A 147 12.89 -5.51 -8.25
CA TYR A 147 14.29 -5.53 -8.70
C TYR A 147 14.94 -6.92 -8.65
N ASP A 148 14.17 -7.98 -8.45
CA ASP A 148 14.72 -9.34 -8.40
C ASP A 148 14.92 -9.95 -9.80
N SER A 149 14.19 -9.47 -10.77
CA SER A 149 14.40 -9.81 -12.18
C SER A 149 13.70 -8.81 -13.11
N ALA A 150 14.16 -8.72 -14.36
CA ALA A 150 13.60 -7.84 -15.37
C ALA A 150 13.61 -8.51 -16.76
N GLY A 151 12.81 -7.99 -17.69
CA GLY A 151 12.84 -8.42 -19.06
C GLY A 151 12.10 -7.50 -20.01
N VAL A 152 12.39 -7.66 -21.29
CA VAL A 152 11.80 -6.90 -22.41
C VAL A 152 11.38 -7.84 -23.54
N ALA A 153 10.35 -7.43 -24.29
CA ALA A 153 9.97 -8.04 -25.56
C ALA A 153 9.81 -6.94 -26.61
N ILE A 154 10.48 -7.08 -27.74
CA ILE A 154 10.56 -6.11 -28.83
C ILE A 154 10.35 -6.80 -30.18
N ASP A 155 10.03 -6.02 -31.21
CA ASP A 155 10.01 -6.53 -32.58
C ASP A 155 11.43 -6.86 -33.08
N GLY A 156 11.58 -7.99 -33.76
CA GLY A 156 12.84 -8.43 -34.34
C GLY A 156 13.22 -7.64 -35.61
N ASN A 157 14.13 -8.19 -36.46
CA ASN A 157 14.63 -7.53 -37.67
C ASN A 157 13.66 -7.71 -38.88
N ASN A 158 12.39 -7.38 -38.72
CA ASN A 158 11.35 -7.80 -39.64
C ASN A 158 11.04 -6.72 -40.67
N ASN A 159 11.66 -6.77 -41.83
CA ASN A 159 11.30 -5.95 -42.97
C ASN A 159 10.29 -6.63 -43.91
N GLU A 160 10.03 -7.97 -43.77
CA GLU A 160 9.10 -8.74 -44.59
C GLU A 160 8.06 -9.48 -43.72
N ASP A 161 6.80 -9.53 -44.17
CA ASP A 161 5.65 -10.10 -43.46
C ASP A 161 5.76 -11.60 -43.10
N LYS A 162 6.68 -12.33 -43.73
CA LYS A 162 6.85 -13.76 -43.52
C LYS A 162 7.78 -14.18 -42.41
N GLU A 163 8.58 -13.25 -41.85
CA GLU A 163 9.60 -13.54 -40.84
C GLU A 163 9.44 -12.70 -39.55
N ARG A 164 8.23 -12.25 -39.27
CA ARG A 164 7.97 -11.48 -38.02
C ARG A 164 8.20 -12.36 -36.83
N PHE A 165 9.02 -11.90 -35.91
CA PHE A 165 9.25 -12.54 -34.62
C PHE A 165 9.40 -11.49 -33.50
N ILE A 166 9.08 -11.92 -32.29
CA ILE A 166 9.28 -11.11 -31.08
C ILE A 166 10.55 -11.62 -30.39
N LYS A 167 11.53 -10.73 -30.21
CA LYS A 167 12.71 -11.03 -29.42
C LYS A 167 12.40 -10.80 -27.95
N LEU A 168 12.65 -11.80 -27.12
CA LEU A 168 12.42 -11.81 -25.69
C LEU A 168 13.76 -11.91 -24.96
N VAL A 169 14.10 -10.92 -24.10
CA VAL A 169 15.30 -10.92 -23.29
C VAL A 169 14.91 -10.78 -21.82
N LYS A 170 15.37 -11.70 -20.98
CA LYS A 170 15.03 -11.78 -19.54
C LYS A 170 16.29 -12.02 -18.72
N LYS A 171 16.42 -11.31 -17.60
CA LYS A 171 17.58 -11.44 -16.70
C LYS A 171 17.16 -11.40 -15.23
N ARG A 172 17.81 -12.21 -14.42
CA ARG A 172 17.74 -12.11 -12.96
C ARG A 172 18.60 -10.93 -12.49
N GLY A 173 18.10 -10.14 -11.53
CA GLY A 173 18.78 -9.00 -10.94
C GLY A 173 18.19 -7.66 -11.36
N LYS A 174 18.89 -6.58 -11.03
CA LYS A 174 18.48 -5.19 -11.31
C LYS A 174 18.39 -4.91 -12.81
N VAL A 175 17.71 -3.83 -13.20
CA VAL A 175 17.55 -3.39 -14.60
C VAL A 175 18.89 -3.23 -15.34
N LYS A 176 19.93 -2.81 -14.64
CA LYS A 176 21.30 -2.70 -15.20
C LYS A 176 21.79 -4.05 -15.75
N ALA A 177 21.50 -5.17 -15.09
CA ALA A 177 21.88 -6.49 -15.59
C ALA A 177 21.14 -6.89 -16.88
N LEU A 178 19.88 -6.44 -17.04
CA LEU A 178 19.12 -6.58 -18.27
C LEU A 178 19.69 -5.69 -19.39
N GLU A 179 20.04 -4.44 -19.07
CA GLU A 179 20.67 -3.50 -20.01
C GLU A 179 21.97 -4.08 -20.58
N GLU A 180 22.88 -4.57 -19.72
CA GLU A 180 24.13 -5.22 -20.14
C GLU A 180 23.88 -6.45 -21.02
N GLU A 181 22.81 -7.21 -20.79
CA GLU A 181 22.45 -8.36 -21.61
C GLU A 181 21.87 -7.98 -22.96
N LEU A 182 21.07 -6.90 -23.03
CA LEU A 182 20.53 -6.37 -24.29
C LEU A 182 21.62 -5.91 -25.25
N TYR A 183 22.67 -5.24 -24.75
CA TYR A 183 23.78 -4.77 -25.60
C TYR A 183 24.77 -5.87 -26.00
N LYS A 184 24.67 -7.07 -25.42
CA LYS A 184 25.46 -8.26 -25.81
C LYS A 184 24.80 -9.09 -26.92
N GLN A 185 23.56 -8.76 -27.33
CA GLN A 185 22.86 -9.50 -28.38
C GLN A 185 23.39 -9.10 -29.78
N ASP A 186 24.29 -9.87 -30.33
CA ASP A 186 24.94 -9.63 -31.64
C ASP A 186 23.96 -9.71 -32.84
N ASP A 187 22.80 -10.35 -32.65
CA ASP A 187 21.75 -10.53 -33.64
C ASP A 187 20.79 -9.34 -33.77
N LEU A 188 20.95 -8.30 -32.94
CA LEU A 188 20.10 -7.12 -32.93
C LEU A 188 20.85 -5.87 -33.39
N ASP A 189 20.73 -5.49 -34.66
CA ASP A 189 21.31 -4.24 -35.14
C ASP A 189 20.65 -3.04 -34.46
N SER A 190 21.46 -2.30 -33.69
CA SER A 190 21.04 -1.14 -32.91
C SER A 190 20.64 0.07 -33.77
N LYS A 191 21.04 0.09 -35.05
CA LYS A 191 20.79 1.20 -35.99
C LYS A 191 19.52 1.01 -36.83
N THR A 192 18.87 -0.15 -36.72
CA THR A 192 17.60 -0.41 -37.45
C THR A 192 16.54 0.59 -37.04
N ASP A 193 15.98 1.29 -38.02
CA ASP A 193 14.88 2.26 -37.83
C ASP A 193 13.52 1.60 -37.93
N PHE A 194 12.59 2.02 -37.06
CA PHE A 194 11.20 1.60 -37.07
C PHE A 194 10.28 2.81 -37.13
N GLU A 195 9.43 2.89 -38.17
CA GLU A 195 8.35 3.89 -38.22
C GLU A 195 7.24 3.58 -37.22
N THR A 196 7.00 2.30 -37.00
CA THR A 196 6.04 1.77 -36.02
C THR A 196 6.65 0.58 -35.32
N HIS A 197 6.70 0.63 -34.01
CA HIS A 197 7.23 -0.41 -33.13
C HIS A 197 6.47 -0.42 -31.81
N PHE A 198 6.23 -1.61 -31.27
CA PHE A 198 5.69 -1.79 -29.93
C PHE A 198 6.62 -2.65 -29.09
N GLY A 199 7.16 -2.08 -28.01
CA GLY A 199 7.99 -2.77 -27.04
C GLY A 199 7.33 -2.82 -25.68
N ILE A 200 7.44 -3.97 -24.98
CA ILE A 200 6.95 -4.15 -23.60
C ILE A 200 8.11 -4.55 -22.70
N ALA A 201 8.10 -4.03 -21.49
CA ALA A 201 9.15 -4.22 -20.50
C ALA A 201 8.59 -4.33 -19.08
N HIS A 202 9.28 -5.05 -18.21
CA HIS A 202 8.78 -5.33 -16.88
C HIS A 202 9.89 -5.54 -15.85
N THR A 203 9.72 -4.99 -14.63
CA THR A 203 10.48 -5.36 -13.45
C THR A 203 9.62 -6.21 -12.53
N ARG A 204 10.19 -7.31 -12.02
CA ARG A 204 9.47 -8.30 -11.21
C ARG A 204 9.92 -8.29 -9.77
N TRP A 205 8.94 -8.44 -8.89
CA TRP A 205 9.09 -8.91 -7.53
C TRP A 205 8.46 -10.29 -7.42
N ALA A 206 9.24 -11.30 -7.03
CA ALA A 206 8.78 -12.69 -7.06
C ALA A 206 7.73 -12.98 -5.98
N THR A 207 6.55 -13.43 -6.42
CA THR A 207 5.47 -13.91 -5.54
C THR A 207 5.19 -15.39 -5.76
N HIS A 208 5.23 -15.83 -7.03
CA HIS A 208 5.10 -17.22 -7.44
C HIS A 208 6.35 -17.61 -8.22
N GLY A 209 7.04 -18.67 -7.78
CA GLY A 209 8.30 -19.12 -8.34
C GLY A 209 9.52 -18.28 -7.93
N VAL A 210 10.69 -18.93 -7.83
CA VAL A 210 11.94 -18.30 -7.42
C VAL A 210 12.41 -17.24 -8.44
N PRO A 211 13.18 -16.21 -8.01
CA PRO A 211 13.79 -15.26 -8.93
C PRO A 211 14.73 -15.95 -9.92
N SER A 212 14.32 -16.04 -11.19
CA SER A 212 15.06 -16.66 -12.29
C SER A 212 14.69 -16.00 -13.61
N ALA A 213 15.50 -16.17 -14.66
CA ALA A 213 15.18 -15.66 -15.99
C ALA A 213 13.89 -16.30 -16.55
N ILE A 214 13.62 -17.58 -16.26
CA ILE A 214 12.43 -18.29 -16.73
C ILE A 214 11.16 -17.69 -16.10
N ASN A 215 11.19 -17.43 -14.80
CA ASN A 215 10.07 -16.85 -14.05
C ASN A 215 9.92 -15.33 -14.24
N SER A 216 10.86 -14.65 -14.94
CA SER A 216 10.79 -13.22 -15.23
C SER A 216 9.72 -12.93 -16.29
N HIS A 217 9.13 -11.74 -16.25
CA HIS A 217 8.28 -11.26 -17.34
C HIS A 217 9.12 -10.54 -18.40
N PRO A 218 8.64 -10.47 -19.65
CA PRO A 218 7.36 -10.98 -20.19
C PRO A 218 7.28 -12.52 -20.22
N GLN A 219 6.06 -13.05 -20.08
CA GLN A 219 5.78 -14.48 -20.30
C GLN A 219 5.23 -14.72 -21.72
N ARG A 220 5.48 -15.91 -22.29
CA ARG A 220 5.17 -16.25 -23.68
C ARG A 220 4.18 -17.40 -23.82
N SER A 221 3.47 -17.43 -24.93
CA SER A 221 2.54 -18.51 -25.29
C SER A 221 3.25 -19.82 -25.67
N ASP A 222 4.32 -19.70 -26.45
CA ASP A 222 5.01 -20.79 -27.13
C ASP A 222 6.47 -20.41 -27.48
N LYS A 223 7.21 -21.30 -28.09
CA LYS A 223 8.62 -21.09 -28.49
C LYS A 223 8.80 -20.04 -29.60
N ARG A 224 7.73 -19.72 -30.37
CA ARG A 224 7.73 -18.66 -31.38
C ARG A 224 7.39 -17.29 -30.84
N ASN A 225 7.03 -17.20 -29.54
CA ASN A 225 6.59 -15.96 -28.89
C ASN A 225 5.38 -15.30 -29.60
N GLU A 226 4.40 -16.09 -30.05
CA GLU A 226 3.28 -15.56 -30.83
C GLU A 226 2.46 -14.56 -30.04
N PHE A 227 2.26 -14.81 -28.74
CA PHE A 227 1.70 -13.86 -27.76
C PHE A 227 2.63 -13.74 -26.58
N VAL A 228 2.84 -12.49 -26.16
CA VAL A 228 3.71 -12.15 -25.03
C VAL A 228 2.99 -11.16 -24.13
N VAL A 229 3.05 -11.38 -22.82
CA VAL A 229 2.30 -10.60 -21.81
C VAL A 229 3.19 -10.19 -20.66
N ILE A 230 3.02 -8.96 -20.21
CA ILE A 230 3.53 -8.47 -18.91
C ILE A 230 2.35 -8.28 -17.95
N HIS A 231 2.57 -8.61 -16.68
CA HIS A 231 1.53 -8.68 -15.67
C HIS A 231 1.98 -8.14 -14.33
N ASN A 232 1.20 -7.24 -13.78
CA ASN A 232 1.23 -6.85 -12.37
C ASN A 232 -0.01 -7.42 -11.68
N GLY A 233 0.13 -8.08 -10.55
CA GLY A 233 -0.99 -8.62 -9.81
C GLY A 233 -0.91 -10.13 -9.58
N ILE A 234 -2.05 -10.75 -9.28
CA ILE A 234 -2.18 -12.20 -9.03
C ILE A 234 -3.45 -12.70 -9.72
N ILE A 235 -3.31 -13.78 -10.47
CA ILE A 235 -4.44 -14.52 -11.05
C ILE A 235 -4.80 -15.66 -10.08
N THR A 236 -5.92 -15.51 -9.39
CA THR A 236 -6.31 -16.44 -8.31
C THR A 236 -6.71 -17.82 -8.82
N ASN A 237 -7.36 -17.89 -9.98
CA ASN A 237 -7.81 -19.14 -10.60
C ASN A 237 -6.76 -19.77 -11.55
N TYR A 238 -5.48 -19.32 -11.50
CA TYR A 238 -4.44 -19.79 -12.43
C TYR A 238 -4.23 -21.31 -12.40
N LYS A 239 -4.44 -21.99 -11.26
CA LYS A 239 -4.26 -23.45 -11.16
C LYS A 239 -5.26 -24.22 -11.99
N ASP A 240 -6.49 -23.75 -12.05
CA ASP A 240 -7.54 -24.41 -12.83
C ASP A 240 -7.38 -24.10 -14.32
N LEU A 241 -7.02 -22.86 -14.66
CA LEU A 241 -6.62 -22.48 -16.02
C LEU A 241 -5.43 -23.30 -16.50
N ARG A 242 -4.41 -23.49 -15.67
CA ARG A 242 -3.23 -24.30 -15.99
C ARG A 242 -3.60 -25.75 -16.28
N LYS A 243 -4.38 -26.39 -15.41
CA LYS A 243 -4.87 -27.77 -15.64
C LYS A 243 -5.67 -27.89 -16.94
N PHE A 244 -6.53 -26.92 -17.21
CA PHE A 244 -7.29 -26.86 -18.45
C PHE A 244 -6.36 -26.79 -19.66
N LEU A 245 -5.39 -25.88 -19.69
CA LEU A 245 -4.45 -25.70 -20.79
C LEU A 245 -3.51 -26.92 -20.96
N GLU A 246 -3.04 -27.51 -19.87
CA GLU A 246 -2.26 -28.76 -19.87
C GLU A 246 -3.08 -29.90 -20.51
N SER A 247 -4.39 -29.99 -20.23
CA SER A 247 -5.29 -30.96 -20.85
C SER A 247 -5.47 -30.75 -22.37
N LYS A 248 -5.15 -29.54 -22.86
CA LYS A 248 -5.18 -29.17 -24.30
C LYS A 248 -3.81 -29.29 -24.97
N GLY A 249 -2.79 -29.78 -24.23
CA GLY A 249 -1.45 -30.03 -24.78
C GLY A 249 -0.47 -28.85 -24.65
N TYR A 250 -0.80 -27.80 -23.87
CA TYR A 250 0.11 -26.71 -23.64
C TYR A 250 1.11 -27.03 -22.52
N GLU A 251 2.40 -26.94 -22.83
CA GLU A 251 3.49 -27.13 -21.88
C GLU A 251 3.81 -25.83 -21.14
N PHE A 252 4.07 -25.89 -19.83
CA PHE A 252 4.44 -24.75 -19.00
C PHE A 252 5.93 -24.80 -18.66
N GLU A 253 6.61 -23.65 -18.85
CA GLU A 253 8.05 -23.50 -18.59
C GLU A 253 8.32 -22.86 -17.23
N SER A 254 7.41 -21.98 -16.76
CA SER A 254 7.57 -21.22 -15.53
C SER A 254 6.66 -21.71 -14.40
N GLU A 255 7.01 -21.29 -13.19
CA GLU A 255 6.19 -21.51 -11.98
C GLU A 255 5.18 -20.36 -11.74
N THR A 256 5.10 -19.39 -12.67
CA THR A 256 4.30 -18.18 -12.48
C THR A 256 2.83 -18.38 -12.85
N ASP A 257 1.95 -17.69 -12.16
CA ASP A 257 0.53 -17.56 -12.52
C ASP A 257 0.36 -16.89 -13.89
N THR A 258 1.27 -15.98 -14.24
CA THR A 258 1.23 -15.17 -15.46
C THR A 258 1.32 -15.97 -16.75
N GLU A 259 2.05 -17.10 -16.78
CA GLU A 259 2.21 -17.90 -17.98
C GLU A 259 0.90 -18.51 -18.50
N THR A 260 -0.10 -18.62 -17.63
CA THR A 260 -1.46 -19.06 -18.04
C THR A 260 -2.10 -18.09 -19.03
N ILE A 261 -1.79 -16.78 -18.94
CA ILE A 261 -2.44 -15.75 -19.76
C ILE A 261 -2.03 -15.83 -21.22
N PRO A 262 -0.72 -15.81 -21.60
CA PRO A 262 -0.32 -15.91 -23.00
C PRO A 262 -0.67 -17.27 -23.62
N LYS A 263 -0.76 -18.35 -22.84
CA LYS A 263 -1.24 -19.65 -23.33
C LYS A 263 -2.75 -19.65 -23.54
N LEU A 264 -3.50 -18.98 -22.65
CA LEU A 264 -4.95 -18.86 -22.80
C LEU A 264 -5.32 -18.04 -24.05
N ILE A 265 -4.65 -16.90 -24.29
CA ILE A 265 -4.92 -16.11 -25.50
C ILE A 265 -4.54 -16.90 -26.79
N LYS A 266 -3.43 -17.66 -26.75
CA LYS A 266 -3.06 -18.55 -27.87
C LYS A 266 -4.12 -19.61 -28.11
N TYR A 267 -4.61 -20.29 -27.07
CA TYR A 267 -5.71 -21.26 -27.19
C TYR A 267 -6.96 -20.63 -27.81
N MET A 268 -7.34 -19.42 -27.39
CA MET A 268 -8.51 -18.71 -27.95
C MET A 268 -8.27 -18.25 -29.39
N TYR A 269 -7.05 -17.87 -29.72
CA TYR A 269 -6.66 -17.51 -31.09
C TYR A 269 -6.74 -18.70 -32.02
N ASP A 270 -6.20 -19.87 -31.64
CA ASP A 270 -6.20 -21.10 -32.44
C ASP A 270 -7.61 -21.66 -32.66
N ASN A 271 -8.54 -21.41 -31.71
CA ASN A 271 -9.93 -21.85 -31.74
C ASN A 271 -10.91 -20.70 -32.06
N ARG A 272 -10.45 -19.62 -32.75
CA ARG A 272 -11.33 -18.50 -33.12
C ARG A 272 -12.32 -18.90 -34.21
N GLU A 273 -13.53 -18.37 -34.12
CA GLU A 273 -14.61 -18.65 -35.10
C GLU A 273 -14.44 -17.86 -36.40
N SER A 274 -13.68 -16.74 -36.38
CA SER A 274 -13.44 -15.89 -37.56
C SER A 274 -11.97 -15.47 -37.60
N GLU A 275 -11.38 -15.46 -38.78
CA GLU A 275 -10.02 -14.96 -39.02
C GLU A 275 -9.89 -13.45 -38.75
N ASP A 276 -10.99 -12.70 -38.93
CA ASP A 276 -11.05 -11.23 -38.72
C ASP A 276 -11.21 -10.81 -37.27
N THR A 277 -10.91 -11.68 -36.27
CA THR A 277 -11.03 -11.34 -34.87
C THR A 277 -9.99 -10.27 -34.49
N SER A 278 -10.43 -9.10 -33.98
CA SER A 278 -9.53 -8.03 -33.54
C SER A 278 -8.77 -8.43 -32.28
N PHE A 279 -7.58 -7.83 -32.08
CA PHE A 279 -6.76 -8.08 -30.89
C PHE A 279 -7.48 -7.73 -29.59
N SER A 280 -8.18 -6.59 -29.57
CA SER A 280 -8.99 -6.17 -28.43
C SER A 280 -10.10 -7.16 -28.07
N ALA A 281 -10.82 -7.69 -29.07
CA ALA A 281 -11.87 -8.69 -28.86
C ALA A 281 -11.32 -10.03 -28.32
N LEU A 282 -10.12 -10.41 -28.74
CA LEU A 282 -9.43 -11.60 -28.24
C LEU A 282 -9.04 -11.43 -26.77
N VAL A 283 -8.44 -10.27 -26.42
CA VAL A 283 -8.09 -9.95 -25.04
C VAL A 283 -9.33 -9.85 -24.16
N GLU A 284 -10.42 -9.27 -24.66
CA GLU A 284 -11.71 -9.21 -23.96
C GLU A 284 -12.20 -10.59 -23.50
N ARG A 285 -12.11 -11.60 -24.39
CA ARG A 285 -12.47 -12.99 -24.05
C ARG A 285 -11.54 -13.58 -22.98
N VAL A 286 -10.25 -13.24 -23.03
CA VAL A 286 -9.26 -13.72 -22.05
C VAL A 286 -9.58 -13.17 -20.66
N ILE A 287 -9.81 -11.87 -20.51
CA ILE A 287 -10.03 -11.25 -19.19
C ILE A 287 -11.33 -11.69 -18.53
N GLN A 288 -12.32 -12.17 -19.29
CA GLN A 288 -13.54 -12.79 -18.75
C GLN A 288 -13.27 -14.11 -18.02
N GLN A 289 -12.16 -14.77 -18.32
CA GLN A 289 -11.78 -16.04 -17.69
C GLN A 289 -10.81 -15.83 -16.52
N LEU A 290 -10.32 -14.60 -16.29
CA LEU A 290 -9.35 -14.31 -15.25
C LEU A 290 -10.04 -13.82 -13.98
N GLU A 291 -9.66 -14.39 -12.85
CA GLU A 291 -10.05 -13.95 -11.53
C GLU A 291 -8.85 -13.38 -10.79
N GLY A 292 -9.08 -12.34 -9.97
CA GLY A 292 -8.06 -11.68 -9.17
C GLY A 292 -7.80 -10.24 -9.57
N ALA A 293 -6.72 -9.67 -9.02
CA ALA A 293 -6.28 -8.30 -9.31
C ALA A 293 -5.12 -8.33 -10.30
N PHE A 294 -5.21 -7.54 -11.38
CA PHE A 294 -4.20 -7.51 -12.43
C PHE A 294 -4.12 -6.17 -13.17
N ALA A 295 -2.95 -5.88 -13.73
CA ALA A 295 -2.75 -4.99 -14.85
C ALA A 295 -1.93 -5.74 -15.90
N LEU A 296 -2.37 -5.71 -17.15
CA LEU A 296 -1.83 -6.51 -18.24
C LEU A 296 -1.53 -5.63 -19.46
N VAL A 297 -0.43 -5.93 -20.13
CA VAL A 297 -0.16 -5.40 -21.48
C VAL A 297 0.22 -6.57 -22.37
N PHE A 298 -0.45 -6.66 -23.52
CA PHE A 298 -0.34 -7.75 -24.50
C PHE A 298 0.39 -7.29 -25.75
N LYS A 299 1.24 -8.16 -26.28
CA LYS A 299 1.93 -7.99 -27.57
C LYS A 299 1.82 -9.27 -28.37
N SER A 300 1.62 -9.16 -29.70
CA SER A 300 1.52 -10.32 -30.59
C SER A 300 2.21 -10.09 -31.93
N ILE A 301 2.70 -11.17 -32.53
CA ILE A 301 3.21 -11.17 -33.91
C ILE A 301 2.08 -11.07 -34.95
N HIS A 302 0.87 -11.53 -34.59
CA HIS A 302 -0.30 -11.51 -35.44
C HIS A 302 -0.95 -10.13 -35.59
N TYR A 303 -0.65 -9.22 -34.64
CA TYR A 303 -1.18 -7.85 -34.60
C TYR A 303 -0.03 -6.85 -34.44
N PRO A 304 0.84 -6.71 -35.50
CA PRO A 304 2.02 -5.86 -35.46
C PRO A 304 1.65 -4.39 -35.30
N GLY A 305 2.34 -3.67 -34.43
CA GLY A 305 2.07 -2.26 -34.17
C GLY A 305 0.78 -1.98 -33.38
N GLU A 306 0.08 -3.03 -32.92
CA GLU A 306 -1.05 -2.90 -32.02
C GLU A 306 -0.63 -3.16 -30.56
N ALA A 307 -1.27 -2.43 -29.64
CA ALA A 307 -1.11 -2.60 -28.20
C ALA A 307 -2.47 -2.76 -27.55
N VAL A 308 -2.63 -3.75 -26.67
CA VAL A 308 -3.81 -3.88 -25.83
C VAL A 308 -3.38 -3.95 -24.38
N ALA A 309 -4.01 -3.13 -23.56
CA ALA A 309 -3.73 -3.02 -22.13
C ALA A 309 -5.04 -3.02 -21.33
N THR A 310 -5.04 -3.63 -20.16
CA THR A 310 -6.22 -3.69 -19.29
C THR A 310 -5.80 -3.72 -17.82
N ARG A 311 -6.72 -3.32 -16.94
CA ARG A 311 -6.50 -3.40 -15.50
C ARG A 311 -7.75 -3.83 -14.74
N ARG A 312 -7.52 -4.47 -13.60
CA ARG A 312 -8.49 -4.72 -12.52
C ARG A 312 -7.74 -4.76 -11.20
N GLY A 313 -7.99 -3.79 -10.32
CA GLY A 313 -7.34 -3.72 -9.00
C GLY A 313 -5.88 -3.25 -8.98
N SER A 314 -5.08 -3.46 -10.05
CA SER A 314 -3.70 -2.98 -10.14
C SER A 314 -3.59 -1.72 -11.01
N PRO A 315 -2.75 -0.71 -10.66
CA PRO A 315 -2.69 0.55 -11.39
C PRO A 315 -2.10 0.41 -12.80
N LEU A 316 -2.67 1.14 -13.76
CA LEU A 316 -2.16 1.30 -15.12
C LEU A 316 -2.62 2.62 -15.71
N LEU A 317 -1.71 3.33 -16.38
CA LEU A 317 -1.99 4.60 -17.05
C LEU A 317 -1.30 4.67 -18.41
N ILE A 318 -1.77 5.56 -19.27
CA ILE A 318 -1.28 5.74 -20.63
C ILE A 318 -0.82 7.19 -20.81
N GLY A 319 0.47 7.38 -21.14
CA GLY A 319 1.00 8.68 -21.59
C GLY A 319 0.83 8.86 -23.09
N VAL A 320 0.51 10.06 -23.54
CA VAL A 320 0.37 10.37 -24.97
C VAL A 320 1.29 11.53 -25.33
N ARG A 321 2.15 11.33 -26.34
CA ARG A 321 3.04 12.35 -26.88
C ARG A 321 2.75 12.54 -28.38
N SER A 322 2.41 13.76 -28.78
CA SER A 322 2.28 14.14 -30.18
C SER A 322 2.61 15.62 -30.34
N LYS A 323 3.32 15.95 -31.42
CA LYS A 323 3.54 17.33 -31.87
C LYS A 323 2.28 17.96 -32.52
N TYR A 324 1.32 17.13 -32.85
CA TYR A 324 0.08 17.53 -33.51
C TYR A 324 -1.08 17.60 -32.51
N LYS A 325 -2.13 18.33 -32.89
CA LYS A 325 -3.36 18.41 -32.12
C LYS A 325 -3.99 17.02 -32.03
N LEU A 326 -4.44 16.65 -30.84
CA LEU A 326 -5.20 15.42 -30.62
C LEU A 326 -6.68 15.63 -30.95
N SER A 327 -7.37 14.56 -31.35
CA SER A 327 -8.77 14.58 -31.78
C SER A 327 -9.74 14.96 -30.67
N THR A 328 -9.42 14.58 -29.43
CA THR A 328 -10.23 14.82 -28.23
C THR A 328 -9.36 14.90 -26.98
N ASP A 329 -9.85 15.59 -25.95
CA ASP A 329 -9.28 15.56 -24.59
C ASP A 329 -10.10 14.64 -23.65
N GLN A 330 -11.23 14.08 -24.15
CA GLN A 330 -12.10 13.14 -23.44
C GLN A 330 -12.34 11.93 -24.35
N ILE A 331 -11.84 10.75 -23.94
CA ILE A 331 -11.98 9.52 -24.71
C ILE A 331 -13.25 8.80 -24.22
N PRO A 332 -14.27 8.61 -25.08
CA PRO A 332 -15.47 7.90 -24.70
C PRO A 332 -15.17 6.42 -24.43
N VAL A 333 -15.78 5.86 -23.37
CA VAL A 333 -15.75 4.44 -23.10
C VAL A 333 -16.81 3.74 -23.94
N LEU A 334 -16.41 2.76 -24.73
CA LEU A 334 -17.27 2.00 -25.64
C LEU A 334 -17.77 0.75 -24.90
N TYR A 335 -19.09 0.60 -24.80
CA TYR A 335 -19.73 -0.55 -24.17
C TYR A 335 -20.25 -1.53 -25.21
N ARG A 336 -20.20 -2.83 -24.87
CA ARG A 336 -20.81 -3.86 -25.71
C ARG A 336 -22.34 -3.74 -25.64
N THR A 337 -22.99 -3.44 -26.74
CA THR A 337 -24.45 -3.39 -26.83
C THR A 337 -25.01 -4.81 -26.85
N CYS A 338 -25.53 -5.30 -25.73
CA CYS A 338 -26.34 -6.52 -25.68
C CYS A 338 -27.74 -6.21 -26.23
N ASN A 339 -27.98 -6.49 -27.53
CA ASN A 339 -29.35 -6.60 -28.05
C ASN A 339 -29.90 -7.97 -27.69
N ILE A 340 -30.88 -7.99 -26.77
CA ILE A 340 -31.54 -9.21 -26.23
C ILE A 340 -32.39 -9.97 -27.26
N GLU A 341 -32.58 -9.49 -28.50
CA GLU A 341 -33.55 -10.04 -29.44
C GLU A 341 -33.03 -11.02 -30.50
N ASN A 342 -31.75 -11.42 -30.51
CA ASN A 342 -31.32 -12.44 -31.50
C ASN A 342 -30.18 -13.35 -31.03
N VAL A 343 -30.52 -14.33 -30.20
CA VAL A 343 -29.58 -15.39 -29.77
C VAL A 343 -29.17 -16.37 -30.88
N LYS A 344 -29.74 -16.27 -32.10
CA LYS A 344 -29.43 -17.15 -33.23
C LYS A 344 -28.56 -16.54 -34.35
N ASN A 345 -28.21 -15.24 -34.29
CA ASN A 345 -27.38 -14.56 -35.30
C ASN A 345 -26.19 -13.79 -34.71
N MET A 346 -25.63 -14.24 -33.58
CA MET A 346 -24.57 -13.51 -32.83
C MET A 346 -23.13 -13.75 -33.37
N CYS A 347 -22.94 -14.31 -34.55
CA CYS A 347 -21.59 -14.51 -35.09
C CYS A 347 -21.11 -13.44 -36.07
N ASN A 348 -21.87 -12.38 -36.37
CA ASN A 348 -21.47 -11.36 -37.33
C ASN A 348 -21.76 -9.92 -36.92
N SER A 349 -21.38 -9.50 -35.72
CA SER A 349 -21.28 -8.06 -35.46
C SER A 349 -19.87 -7.59 -35.87
N ARG A 350 -19.69 -7.19 -37.13
CA ARG A 350 -18.62 -6.29 -37.56
C ARG A 350 -18.59 -5.11 -36.57
N MET A 351 -17.46 -4.91 -35.87
CA MET A 351 -17.20 -3.62 -35.23
C MET A 351 -17.42 -2.58 -36.33
N LYS A 352 -18.41 -1.68 -36.12
CA LYS A 352 -18.56 -0.52 -36.97
C LYS A 352 -17.22 0.19 -37.01
N ARG A 353 -16.76 0.64 -38.19
CA ARG A 353 -15.57 1.50 -38.30
C ARG A 353 -15.73 2.62 -37.28
N LEU A 354 -14.74 2.70 -36.37
CA LEU A 354 -14.72 3.70 -35.31
C LEU A 354 -14.70 5.08 -35.96
N ASP A 355 -15.78 5.86 -35.78
CA ASP A 355 -15.82 7.25 -36.20
C ASP A 355 -14.72 8.04 -35.47
N SER A 356 -14.20 9.08 -36.10
CA SER A 356 -13.12 9.92 -35.55
C SER A 356 -13.45 10.58 -34.20
N SER A 357 -14.71 10.53 -33.78
CA SER A 357 -15.20 11.02 -32.48
C SER A 357 -15.08 10.00 -31.32
N THR A 358 -14.84 8.73 -31.61
CA THR A 358 -14.85 7.64 -30.60
C THR A 358 -13.46 7.20 -30.16
N CYS A 359 -12.40 7.72 -30.77
CA CYS A 359 -11.02 7.33 -30.44
C CYS A 359 -10.09 8.55 -30.40
N LEU A 360 -9.03 8.43 -29.59
CA LEU A 360 -7.96 9.42 -29.51
C LEU A 360 -6.92 9.15 -30.61
N HIS A 361 -6.63 10.14 -31.43
CA HIS A 361 -5.58 10.10 -32.45
C HIS A 361 -5.03 11.49 -32.73
N ALA A 362 -3.86 11.57 -33.39
CA ALA A 362 -3.35 12.82 -33.91
C ALA A 362 -4.14 13.22 -35.18
N VAL A 363 -4.64 14.45 -35.23
CA VAL A 363 -5.49 14.93 -36.32
C VAL A 363 -4.77 14.82 -37.66
N GLY A 364 -5.40 14.16 -38.64
CA GLY A 364 -4.84 13.91 -39.98
C GLY A 364 -3.96 12.65 -40.05
N ASP A 365 -4.21 11.64 -39.20
CA ASP A 365 -3.45 10.37 -39.11
C ASP A 365 -1.93 10.58 -39.00
N LYS A 366 -1.53 11.55 -38.19
CA LYS A 366 -0.14 11.97 -38.00
C LYS A 366 0.53 11.19 -36.86
N ALA A 367 1.84 11.43 -36.72
CA ALA A 367 2.71 10.79 -35.74
C ALA A 367 2.25 10.96 -34.28
N VAL A 368 2.24 9.86 -33.55
CA VAL A 368 1.89 9.81 -32.12
C VAL A 368 2.66 8.70 -31.43
N GLU A 369 2.95 8.91 -30.16
CA GLU A 369 3.62 7.94 -29.30
C GLU A 369 2.79 7.67 -28.04
N PHE A 370 2.70 6.41 -27.64
CA PHE A 370 1.99 5.97 -26.43
C PHE A 370 2.95 5.28 -25.47
N PHE A 371 2.79 5.59 -24.18
CA PHE A 371 3.57 5.02 -23.10
C PHE A 371 2.60 4.39 -22.09
N PHE A 372 2.72 3.10 -21.84
CA PHE A 372 1.92 2.40 -20.84
C PHE A 372 2.78 2.17 -19.60
N ALA A 373 2.31 2.56 -18.44
CA ALA A 373 3.06 2.36 -17.22
C ALA A 373 2.16 2.10 -16.01
N SER A 374 2.71 1.40 -15.04
CA SER A 374 2.06 1.22 -13.73
C SER A 374 2.23 2.42 -12.80
N ASP A 375 3.07 3.40 -13.18
CA ASP A 375 3.32 4.62 -12.40
C ASP A 375 3.68 5.81 -13.30
N ALA A 376 3.20 6.99 -12.93
CA ALA A 376 3.43 8.23 -13.67
C ALA A 376 4.91 8.65 -13.70
N SER A 377 5.71 8.26 -12.71
CA SER A 377 7.15 8.55 -12.66
C SER A 377 7.94 8.00 -13.84
N ALA A 378 7.47 6.90 -14.44
CA ALA A 378 8.08 6.31 -15.63
C ALA A 378 7.71 7.05 -16.93
N ILE A 379 6.63 7.84 -16.92
CA ILE A 379 6.12 8.53 -18.13
C ILE A 379 6.57 9.99 -18.20
N ILE A 380 6.75 10.66 -17.06
CA ILE A 380 6.96 12.11 -16.98
C ILE A 380 8.14 12.62 -17.79
N GLU A 381 9.18 11.78 -18.02
CA GLU A 381 10.31 12.13 -18.90
C GLU A 381 9.90 12.26 -20.37
N HIS A 382 8.80 11.64 -20.76
CA HIS A 382 8.36 11.54 -22.14
C HIS A 382 7.18 12.47 -22.43
N THR A 383 6.21 12.54 -21.50
CA THR A 383 5.03 13.39 -21.61
C THR A 383 4.40 13.64 -20.24
N ASN A 384 3.79 14.80 -20.07
CA ASN A 384 2.97 15.12 -18.90
C ASN A 384 1.45 14.87 -19.14
N ARG A 385 1.06 14.44 -20.35
CA ARG A 385 -0.33 14.16 -20.72
C ARG A 385 -0.61 12.68 -20.50
N VAL A 386 -1.47 12.36 -19.54
CA VAL A 386 -1.77 10.99 -19.13
C VAL A 386 -3.26 10.71 -19.05
N ILE A 387 -3.61 9.46 -19.23
CA ILE A 387 -4.95 8.90 -19.10
C ILE A 387 -4.86 7.80 -18.03
N PHE A 388 -5.61 7.94 -16.94
CA PHE A 388 -5.73 6.88 -15.94
C PHE A 388 -6.81 5.91 -16.36
N LEU A 389 -6.47 4.63 -16.45
CA LEU A 389 -7.46 3.57 -16.68
C LEU A 389 -8.19 3.24 -15.38
N GLU A 390 -9.45 2.87 -15.48
CA GLU A 390 -10.24 2.33 -14.38
C GLU A 390 -10.32 0.80 -14.47
N ASP A 391 -10.85 0.17 -13.43
CA ASP A 391 -11.01 -1.27 -13.39
C ASP A 391 -11.91 -1.73 -14.53
N ASP A 392 -11.51 -2.81 -15.21
CA ASP A 392 -12.14 -3.42 -16.38
C ASP A 392 -12.10 -2.59 -17.68
N ASP A 393 -11.36 -1.47 -17.70
CA ASP A 393 -11.04 -0.79 -18.95
C ASP A 393 -10.09 -1.64 -19.80
N ILE A 394 -10.39 -1.75 -21.09
CA ILE A 394 -9.55 -2.35 -22.11
C ILE A 394 -9.14 -1.25 -23.07
N ALA A 395 -7.90 -0.81 -22.97
CA ALA A 395 -7.34 0.20 -23.87
C ALA A 395 -6.65 -0.51 -25.05
N ALA A 396 -7.08 -0.19 -26.25
CA ALA A 396 -6.52 -0.74 -27.49
C ALA A 396 -5.98 0.39 -28.37
N VAL A 397 -4.75 0.25 -28.84
CA VAL A 397 -4.14 1.12 -29.86
C VAL A 397 -4.00 0.32 -31.13
N THR A 398 -4.70 0.75 -32.16
CA THR A 398 -4.67 0.18 -33.52
C THR A 398 -4.50 1.31 -34.52
N ASP A 399 -3.53 1.23 -35.42
CA ASP A 399 -3.21 2.28 -36.41
C ASP A 399 -3.02 3.68 -35.79
N GLY A 400 -2.35 3.74 -34.64
CA GLY A 400 -2.11 5.00 -33.90
C GLY A 400 -3.37 5.62 -33.27
N LYS A 401 -4.48 4.89 -33.20
CA LYS A 401 -5.75 5.32 -32.59
C LYS A 401 -5.98 4.56 -31.30
N LEU A 402 -6.10 5.30 -30.20
CA LEU A 402 -6.42 4.73 -28.89
C LEU A 402 -7.93 4.74 -28.68
N SER A 403 -8.50 3.59 -28.39
CA SER A 403 -9.90 3.40 -27.95
C SER A 403 -9.94 2.71 -26.60
N ILE A 404 -10.98 2.98 -25.82
CA ILE A 404 -11.21 2.35 -24.51
C ILE A 404 -12.55 1.62 -24.55
N HIS A 405 -12.51 0.35 -24.20
CA HIS A 405 -13.67 -0.55 -24.22
C HIS A 405 -13.93 -1.07 -22.81
N ARG A 406 -15.21 -1.38 -22.52
CA ARG A 406 -15.61 -2.04 -21.27
C ARG A 406 -16.76 -3.02 -21.54
N LEU A 407 -16.76 -4.17 -20.86
CA LEU A 407 -17.76 -5.22 -21.04
C LEU A 407 -19.15 -4.81 -20.54
N GLU A 408 -19.20 -4.36 -19.30
CA GLU A 408 -20.44 -4.03 -18.60
C GLU A 408 -20.43 -2.56 -18.19
N ARG A 409 -21.60 -1.96 -18.13
CA ARG A 409 -21.80 -0.61 -17.64
C ARG A 409 -22.39 -0.67 -16.25
N SER A 410 -21.71 -0.08 -15.27
CA SER A 410 -22.26 0.21 -13.96
C SER A 410 -22.93 1.60 -13.94
N ALA A 411 -23.90 1.80 -13.07
CA ALA A 411 -24.57 3.10 -12.92
C ALA A 411 -23.65 4.21 -12.41
N SER A 412 -22.51 3.83 -11.80
CA SER A 412 -21.49 4.74 -11.27
C SER A 412 -20.31 5.00 -12.20
N ASP A 413 -20.30 4.40 -13.41
CA ASP A 413 -19.15 4.50 -14.32
C ASP A 413 -19.12 5.82 -15.05
N ASP A 414 -17.96 6.48 -15.06
CA ASP A 414 -17.73 7.64 -15.92
C ASP A 414 -17.75 7.21 -17.40
N PRO A 415 -18.53 7.93 -18.24
CA PRO A 415 -18.68 7.56 -19.64
C PRO A 415 -17.45 7.87 -20.51
N SER A 416 -16.43 8.54 -19.95
CA SER A 416 -15.23 8.94 -20.68
C SER A 416 -14.00 8.95 -19.78
N ARG A 417 -12.80 8.93 -20.41
CA ARG A 417 -11.51 9.09 -19.72
C ARG A 417 -10.85 10.37 -20.17
N ALA A 418 -10.63 11.28 -19.22
CA ALA A 418 -10.01 12.56 -19.49
C ALA A 418 -8.48 12.43 -19.64
N ILE A 419 -7.90 13.21 -20.55
CA ILE A 419 -6.46 13.45 -20.57
C ILE A 419 -6.13 14.44 -19.45
N GLN A 420 -5.35 14.00 -18.49
CA GLN A 420 -4.89 14.81 -17.35
C GLN A 420 -3.46 15.29 -17.59
N THR A 421 -3.16 16.51 -17.16
CA THR A 421 -1.81 17.05 -17.20
C THR A 421 -1.16 16.84 -15.83
N LEU A 422 -0.08 16.07 -15.79
CA LEU A 422 0.70 15.87 -14.57
C LEU A 422 1.43 17.17 -14.21
N GLN A 423 1.25 17.63 -12.97
CA GLN A 423 1.95 18.77 -12.39
C GLN A 423 3.18 18.29 -11.61
N MET A 424 4.01 17.49 -12.23
CA MET A 424 5.20 16.91 -11.62
C MET A 424 6.42 17.33 -12.45
N GLU A 425 7.45 17.86 -11.79
CA GLU A 425 8.71 18.20 -12.45
C GLU A 425 9.69 17.03 -12.38
N LEU A 426 10.46 16.85 -13.46
CA LEU A 426 11.47 15.80 -13.54
C LEU A 426 12.48 15.86 -12.38
N GLN A 427 12.89 17.08 -11.97
CA GLN A 427 13.84 17.28 -10.87
C GLN A 427 13.35 16.70 -9.55
N GLN A 428 12.04 16.67 -9.30
CA GLN A 428 11.45 16.14 -8.09
C GLN A 428 11.64 14.62 -7.94
N ILE A 429 11.72 13.90 -9.06
CA ILE A 429 11.95 12.45 -9.09
C ILE A 429 13.41 12.04 -9.23
N MET A 430 14.35 12.99 -9.25
CA MET A 430 15.80 12.75 -9.30
C MET A 430 16.40 12.81 -7.90
N LYS A 431 17.46 12.05 -7.64
CA LYS A 431 18.19 12.12 -6.34
C LYS A 431 18.82 13.46 -6.07
N GLY A 432 19.24 14.18 -7.13
CA GLY A 432 20.03 15.39 -6.99
C GLY A 432 21.39 15.11 -6.31
N ASN A 433 21.75 15.93 -5.35
CA ASN A 433 23.03 15.84 -4.62
C ASN A 433 23.00 14.85 -3.44
N PHE A 434 21.90 14.14 -3.23
CA PHE A 434 21.77 13.19 -2.12
C PHE A 434 22.28 11.78 -2.51
N SER A 435 22.79 11.06 -1.54
CA SER A 435 23.29 9.69 -1.73
C SER A 435 22.14 8.69 -1.99
N ALA A 436 20.96 8.95 -1.41
CA ALA A 436 19.77 8.09 -1.50
C ALA A 436 18.50 8.94 -1.59
N PHE A 437 17.41 8.35 -2.13
CA PHE A 437 16.09 8.99 -2.14
C PHE A 437 15.56 9.21 -0.72
N MET A 438 15.70 8.23 0.16
CA MET A 438 15.28 8.38 1.56
C MET A 438 15.96 9.58 2.22
N GLN A 439 17.27 9.79 2.00
CA GLN A 439 17.96 10.96 2.53
C GLN A 439 17.35 12.25 2.00
N LYS A 440 17.17 12.35 0.68
CA LYS A 440 16.52 13.50 0.03
C LYS A 440 15.16 13.78 0.66
N GLU A 441 14.32 12.75 0.80
CA GLU A 441 12.94 12.83 1.32
C GLU A 441 12.89 13.24 2.79
N ILE A 442 13.89 12.86 3.61
CA ILE A 442 14.03 13.35 4.98
C ILE A 442 14.33 14.86 4.98
N PHE A 443 15.26 15.32 4.13
CA PHE A 443 15.64 16.71 4.05
C PHE A 443 14.62 17.62 3.33
N GLU A 444 13.71 17.05 2.56
CA GLU A 444 12.60 17.78 1.92
C GLU A 444 11.41 18.05 2.86
N GLN A 445 11.38 17.50 4.09
CA GLN A 445 10.24 17.65 5.00
C GLN A 445 9.84 19.09 5.32
N PRO A 446 10.77 20.09 5.47
CA PRO A 446 10.37 21.48 5.65
C PRO A 446 9.49 22.00 4.50
N GLU A 447 9.88 21.71 3.27
CA GLU A 447 9.15 22.11 2.06
C GLU A 447 7.84 21.33 1.92
N SER A 448 7.87 20.01 2.16
CA SER A 448 6.69 19.15 2.07
C SER A 448 5.58 19.61 3.02
N VAL A 449 5.93 20.00 4.25
CA VAL A 449 4.97 20.52 5.24
C VAL A 449 4.40 21.87 4.78
N VAL A 450 5.23 22.78 4.24
CA VAL A 450 4.75 24.05 3.64
C VAL A 450 3.78 23.78 2.51
N ASN A 451 4.12 22.86 1.59
CA ASN A 451 3.25 22.52 0.45
C ASN A 451 1.93 21.87 0.91
N THR A 452 1.96 21.10 1.99
CA THR A 452 0.75 20.52 2.60
C THR A 452 -0.18 21.61 3.15
N MET A 453 0.36 22.66 3.75
CA MET A 453 -0.41 23.78 4.34
C MET A 453 -0.81 24.85 3.32
N ARG A 454 -0.09 24.95 2.20
CA ARG A 454 -0.25 26.01 1.21
C ARG A 454 -1.70 26.13 0.71
N GLY A 455 -2.30 27.33 0.82
CA GLY A 455 -3.67 27.61 0.41
C GLY A 455 -4.75 26.98 1.32
N ARG A 456 -4.38 26.37 2.43
CA ARG A 456 -5.29 25.70 3.36
C ARG A 456 -5.28 26.31 4.76
N VAL A 457 -4.15 26.85 5.20
CA VAL A 457 -4.01 27.56 6.47
C VAL A 457 -3.80 29.04 6.20
N ASN A 458 -4.68 29.87 6.72
CA ASN A 458 -4.50 31.32 6.73
C ASN A 458 -3.99 31.70 8.13
N PHE A 459 -2.71 32.04 8.21
CA PHE A 459 -2.05 32.38 9.47
C PHE A 459 -2.43 33.75 10.01
N GLU A 460 -2.95 34.66 9.18
CA GLU A 460 -3.39 36.00 9.61
C GLU A 460 -4.76 35.92 10.28
N SER A 461 -5.72 35.26 9.63
CA SER A 461 -7.07 35.06 10.16
C SER A 461 -7.20 33.89 11.12
N SER A 462 -6.14 33.08 11.30
CA SER A 462 -6.16 31.85 12.10
C SER A 462 -7.27 30.87 11.68
N THR A 463 -7.51 30.76 10.36
CA THR A 463 -8.52 29.88 9.79
C THR A 463 -7.89 28.74 8.99
N VAL A 464 -8.56 27.60 8.94
CA VAL A 464 -8.13 26.43 8.18
C VAL A 464 -9.27 25.95 7.28
N LEU A 465 -8.98 25.78 5.99
CA LEU A 465 -9.95 25.30 5.01
C LEU A 465 -9.36 24.15 4.17
N LEU A 466 -9.96 22.98 4.28
CA LEU A 466 -9.70 21.85 3.42
C LEU A 466 -10.80 21.80 2.34
N GLY A 467 -10.51 22.34 1.15
CA GLY A 467 -11.49 22.53 0.08
C GLY A 467 -12.21 21.25 -0.31
N GLY A 468 -11.49 20.12 -0.38
CA GLY A 468 -12.08 18.83 -0.74
C GLY A 468 -13.07 18.25 0.29
N LEU A 469 -13.16 18.81 1.50
CA LEU A 469 -14.11 18.40 2.55
C LEU A 469 -15.25 19.39 2.78
N LYS A 470 -15.19 20.56 2.15
CA LYS A 470 -16.09 21.67 2.42
C LYS A 470 -17.56 21.31 2.28
N ASP A 471 -17.91 20.61 1.23
CA ASP A 471 -19.29 20.26 0.90
C ASP A 471 -19.87 19.21 1.85
N HIS A 472 -19.02 18.36 2.44
CA HIS A 472 -19.38 17.29 3.40
C HIS A 472 -19.22 17.68 4.87
N LEU A 473 -18.75 18.89 5.17
CA LEU A 473 -18.44 19.31 6.54
C LEU A 473 -19.63 19.19 7.50
N LYS A 474 -20.85 19.49 7.02
CA LYS A 474 -22.07 19.37 7.84
C LYS A 474 -22.38 17.92 8.21
N GLU A 475 -22.12 17.01 7.30
CA GLU A 475 -22.31 15.57 7.49
C GLU A 475 -21.25 15.03 8.46
N ILE A 476 -19.98 15.39 8.25
CA ILE A 476 -18.88 15.01 9.13
C ILE A 476 -19.12 15.49 10.57
N ARG A 477 -19.58 16.74 10.78
CA ARG A 477 -19.87 17.27 12.12
C ARG A 477 -21.01 16.54 12.86
N ARG A 478 -21.88 15.84 12.15
CA ARG A 478 -23.00 15.08 12.71
C ARG A 478 -22.71 13.60 12.87
N CYS A 479 -21.52 13.15 12.51
CA CYS A 479 -21.18 11.74 12.57
C CYS A 479 -21.15 11.21 14.00
N ARG A 480 -21.32 9.92 14.14
CA ARG A 480 -21.29 9.23 15.42
C ARG A 480 -19.85 9.05 15.96
N ARG A 481 -18.91 8.81 15.04
CA ARG A 481 -17.49 8.60 15.33
C ARG A 481 -16.67 8.75 14.06
N LEU A 482 -15.38 8.96 14.24
CA LEU A 482 -14.40 8.90 13.17
C LEU A 482 -13.69 7.55 13.21
N ILE A 483 -13.61 6.86 12.07
CA ILE A 483 -12.84 5.63 11.91
C ILE A 483 -11.70 5.94 10.93
N ILE A 484 -10.46 5.83 11.39
CA ILE A 484 -9.28 6.13 10.58
C ILE A 484 -8.56 4.83 10.27
N ILE A 485 -8.48 4.49 8.99
CA ILE A 485 -8.00 3.21 8.50
C ILE A 485 -6.73 3.42 7.66
N GLY A 486 -5.69 2.64 7.94
CA GLY A 486 -4.43 2.71 7.21
C GLY A 486 -3.53 1.51 7.48
N CYS A 487 -2.40 1.46 6.79
CA CYS A 487 -1.36 0.44 6.95
C CYS A 487 0.00 1.08 7.25
N GLY A 488 0.83 0.41 8.06
CA GLY A 488 2.22 0.81 8.32
C GLY A 488 2.35 2.25 8.78
N THR A 489 3.17 3.04 8.10
CA THR A 489 3.43 4.46 8.41
C THR A 489 2.15 5.31 8.41
N SER A 490 1.19 5.05 7.50
CA SER A 490 -0.09 5.77 7.46
C SER A 490 -0.96 5.45 8.68
N TYR A 491 -0.94 4.23 9.19
CA TYR A 491 -1.56 3.87 10.45
C TYR A 491 -0.90 4.60 11.62
N HIS A 492 0.45 4.71 11.65
CA HIS A 492 1.15 5.47 12.69
C HIS A 492 0.83 6.96 12.65
N ALA A 493 0.62 7.56 11.48
CA ALA A 493 0.15 8.95 11.38
C ALA A 493 -1.24 9.14 12.00
N ALA A 494 -2.14 8.17 11.82
CA ALA A 494 -3.44 8.16 12.48
C ALA A 494 -3.34 8.02 14.00
N VAL A 495 -2.49 7.11 14.51
CA VAL A 495 -2.22 6.94 15.94
C VAL A 495 -1.66 8.23 16.55
N ALA A 496 -0.75 8.92 15.83
CA ALA A 496 -0.12 10.16 16.28
C ALA A 496 -1.13 11.30 16.48
N THR A 497 -2.16 11.34 15.64
CA THR A 497 -3.13 12.44 15.62
C THR A 497 -4.44 12.11 16.32
N ARG A 498 -4.65 10.87 16.75
CA ARG A 498 -5.88 10.43 17.43
C ARG A 498 -6.25 11.36 18.59
N GLN A 499 -5.32 11.60 19.50
CA GLN A 499 -5.59 12.39 20.72
C GLN A 499 -5.99 13.84 20.40
N VAL A 500 -5.31 14.52 19.48
CA VAL A 500 -5.66 15.90 19.09
C VAL A 500 -6.97 15.95 18.29
N LEU A 501 -7.30 14.92 17.53
CA LEU A 501 -8.59 14.82 16.85
C LEU A 501 -9.73 14.65 17.87
N GLU A 502 -9.59 13.77 18.86
CA GLU A 502 -10.57 13.62 19.95
C GLU A 502 -10.74 14.94 20.73
N GLU A 503 -9.64 15.66 21.01
CA GLU A 503 -9.65 16.97 21.67
C GLU A 503 -10.41 18.03 20.83
N LEU A 504 -10.07 18.18 19.56
CA LEU A 504 -10.62 19.25 18.72
C LEU A 504 -12.02 18.96 18.21
N THR A 505 -12.37 17.70 17.95
CA THR A 505 -13.66 17.33 17.39
C THR A 505 -14.69 16.94 18.43
N GLU A 506 -14.25 16.53 19.64
CA GLU A 506 -15.07 15.91 20.70
C GLU A 506 -15.83 14.66 20.22
N LEU A 507 -15.29 13.99 19.21
CA LEU A 507 -15.82 12.74 18.65
C LEU A 507 -14.92 11.57 19.05
N PRO A 508 -15.47 10.38 19.29
CA PRO A 508 -14.67 9.16 19.43
C PRO A 508 -13.88 8.90 18.14
N VAL A 509 -12.59 8.67 18.25
CA VAL A 509 -11.70 8.37 17.12
C VAL A 509 -11.17 6.94 17.24
N MET A 510 -11.59 6.07 16.33
CA MET A 510 -11.05 4.72 16.20
C MET A 510 -9.94 4.73 15.16
N VAL A 511 -8.83 4.09 15.47
CA VAL A 511 -7.69 3.94 14.54
C VAL A 511 -7.48 2.45 14.30
N GLU A 512 -7.58 2.03 13.06
CA GLU A 512 -7.64 0.63 12.66
C GLU A 512 -6.58 0.28 11.62
N LEU A 513 -5.99 -0.90 11.76
CA LEU A 513 -5.21 -1.52 10.68
C LEU A 513 -6.18 -2.08 9.64
N ALA A 514 -5.96 -1.77 8.35
CA ALA A 514 -6.90 -2.14 7.31
C ALA A 514 -7.15 -3.64 7.21
N SER A 515 -6.11 -4.48 7.33
CA SER A 515 -6.24 -5.94 7.30
C SER A 515 -7.04 -6.47 8.49
N ASP A 516 -6.68 -6.07 9.73
CA ASP A 516 -7.39 -6.48 10.94
C ASP A 516 -8.86 -6.00 10.96
N PHE A 517 -9.10 -4.80 10.44
CA PHE A 517 -10.44 -4.23 10.28
C PHE A 517 -11.33 -5.12 9.39
N LEU A 518 -10.78 -5.62 8.29
CA LEU A 518 -11.46 -6.52 7.36
C LEU A 518 -11.66 -7.92 7.97
N ASP A 519 -10.60 -8.50 8.55
CA ASP A 519 -10.62 -9.85 9.13
C ASP A 519 -11.67 -9.98 10.26
N ARG A 520 -11.82 -8.92 11.07
CA ARG A 520 -12.82 -8.85 12.15
C ARG A 520 -14.23 -8.56 11.63
N ASN A 521 -14.42 -8.23 10.36
CA ASN A 521 -15.68 -7.72 9.83
C ASN A 521 -16.24 -6.59 10.70
N THR A 522 -15.41 -5.60 10.99
CA THR A 522 -15.69 -4.52 11.96
C THR A 522 -17.03 -3.84 11.65
N PRO A 523 -17.94 -3.69 12.64
CA PRO A 523 -19.22 -3.03 12.42
C PRO A 523 -19.05 -1.56 11.99
N VAL A 524 -19.61 -1.22 10.84
CA VAL A 524 -19.66 0.14 10.29
C VAL A 524 -21.11 0.54 10.11
N PHE A 525 -21.43 1.75 10.52
CA PHE A 525 -22.76 2.32 10.45
C PHE A 525 -22.79 3.48 9.45
N ARG A 526 -23.98 3.76 8.92
CA ARG A 526 -24.17 4.87 7.98
C ARG A 526 -23.77 6.24 8.54
N ASP A 527 -23.87 6.40 9.87
CA ASP A 527 -23.53 7.65 10.56
C ASP A 527 -22.06 7.70 10.99
N ASP A 528 -21.23 6.74 10.59
CA ASP A 528 -19.79 6.77 10.77
C ASP A 528 -19.13 7.54 9.61
N VAL A 529 -18.01 8.19 9.87
CA VAL A 529 -17.14 8.77 8.84
C VAL A 529 -15.82 8.01 8.83
N CYS A 530 -15.50 7.43 7.68
CA CYS A 530 -14.35 6.55 7.52
C CYS A 530 -13.25 7.24 6.71
N PHE A 531 -12.08 7.41 7.30
CA PHE A 531 -10.88 7.98 6.67
C PHE A 531 -9.97 6.86 6.18
N PHE A 532 -9.47 6.99 4.96
CA PHE A 532 -8.55 6.05 4.32
C PHE A 532 -7.26 6.77 4.01
N ILE A 533 -6.20 6.43 4.75
CA ILE A 533 -4.90 7.09 4.64
C ILE A 533 -3.94 6.17 3.88
N SER A 534 -3.39 6.68 2.79
CA SER A 534 -2.39 5.98 1.99
C SER A 534 -1.51 6.97 1.22
N GLN A 535 -0.19 6.82 1.29
CA GLN A 535 0.73 7.63 0.52
C GLN A 535 0.49 7.44 -0.99
N SER A 536 0.45 6.19 -1.47
CA SER A 536 0.23 5.89 -2.88
C SER A 536 -1.23 5.99 -3.32
N GLY A 537 -2.18 5.84 -2.37
CA GLY A 537 -3.60 5.69 -2.67
C GLY A 537 -3.96 4.39 -3.41
N GLU A 538 -3.04 3.41 -3.42
CA GLU A 538 -3.17 2.12 -4.11
C GLU A 538 -2.94 0.93 -3.16
N THR A 539 -2.96 1.15 -1.83
CA THR A 539 -2.76 0.07 -0.84
C THR A 539 -3.97 -0.86 -0.83
N ALA A 540 -3.78 -2.13 -1.17
CA ALA A 540 -4.86 -3.09 -1.38
C ALA A 540 -5.79 -3.23 -0.17
N ASP A 541 -5.24 -3.54 1.01
CA ASP A 541 -6.04 -3.70 2.23
C ASP A 541 -6.87 -2.43 2.54
N THR A 542 -6.27 -1.24 2.35
CA THR A 542 -6.95 0.05 2.57
C THR A 542 -8.05 0.29 1.54
N LEU A 543 -7.84 -0.10 0.27
CA LEU A 543 -8.83 0.01 -0.79
C LEU A 543 -10.00 -0.96 -0.57
N MET A 544 -9.73 -2.17 -0.12
CA MET A 544 -10.78 -3.14 0.22
C MET A 544 -11.60 -2.68 1.42
N ALA A 545 -10.94 -2.12 2.45
CA ALA A 545 -11.63 -1.52 3.60
C ALA A 545 -12.50 -0.32 3.17
N LEU A 546 -12.05 0.49 2.20
CA LEU A 546 -12.85 1.55 1.60
C LEU A 546 -14.14 1.00 0.98
N ARG A 547 -14.01 0.01 0.11
CA ARG A 547 -15.15 -0.62 -0.57
C ARG A 547 -16.11 -1.25 0.44
N TYR A 548 -15.58 -1.94 1.46
CA TYR A 548 -16.35 -2.49 2.58
C TYR A 548 -17.18 -1.43 3.32
N CYS A 549 -16.63 -0.24 3.58
CA CYS A 549 -17.33 0.87 4.22
C CYS A 549 -18.37 1.51 3.28
N LYS A 550 -18.03 1.64 2.00
CA LYS A 550 -18.91 2.18 0.95
C LYS A 550 -20.18 1.35 0.77
N ASP A 551 -20.05 0.02 0.77
CA ASP A 551 -21.20 -0.91 0.72
C ASP A 551 -22.16 -0.70 1.90
N ARG A 552 -21.64 -0.23 3.04
CA ARG A 552 -22.41 0.10 4.25
C ARG A 552 -22.93 1.53 4.28
N ARG A 553 -22.66 2.29 3.21
CA ARG A 553 -23.08 3.68 3.03
C ARG A 553 -22.53 4.65 4.10
N ALA A 554 -21.37 4.36 4.67
CA ALA A 554 -20.64 5.33 5.47
C ALA A 554 -19.98 6.37 4.58
N LEU A 555 -19.89 7.61 5.03
CA LEU A 555 -19.15 8.66 4.32
C LEU A 555 -17.66 8.33 4.31
N THR A 556 -17.06 8.32 3.13
CA THR A 556 -15.65 7.95 2.92
C THR A 556 -14.77 9.14 2.57
N VAL A 557 -13.65 9.28 3.27
CA VAL A 557 -12.71 10.39 3.12
C VAL A 557 -11.31 9.86 2.79
N GLY A 558 -10.74 10.26 1.65
CA GLY A 558 -9.40 9.87 1.23
C GLY A 558 -8.32 10.87 1.66
N ILE A 559 -7.22 10.40 2.27
CA ILE A 559 -6.01 11.20 2.49
C ILE A 559 -4.87 10.54 1.72
N THR A 560 -4.50 11.11 0.57
CA THR A 560 -3.54 10.51 -0.36
C THR A 560 -2.50 11.52 -0.81
N ASN A 561 -1.32 11.04 -1.25
CA ASN A 561 -0.30 11.89 -1.87
C ASN A 561 -0.40 11.86 -3.40
N THR A 562 -0.72 10.70 -3.97
CA THR A 562 -0.80 10.53 -5.42
C THR A 562 -2.18 10.95 -5.93
N VAL A 563 -2.19 11.99 -6.76
CA VAL A 563 -3.39 12.49 -7.44
C VAL A 563 -3.87 11.44 -8.45
N GLY A 564 -5.18 11.22 -8.52
CA GLY A 564 -5.77 10.26 -9.46
C GLY A 564 -5.60 8.79 -9.07
N SER A 565 -5.12 8.50 -7.84
CA SER A 565 -5.06 7.14 -7.30
C SER A 565 -6.45 6.54 -7.03
N SER A 566 -6.53 5.23 -6.90
CA SER A 566 -7.80 4.53 -6.71
C SER A 566 -8.54 5.01 -5.47
N ILE A 567 -7.86 5.15 -4.31
CA ILE A 567 -8.50 5.69 -3.09
C ILE A 567 -9.02 7.11 -3.33
N SER A 568 -8.26 7.98 -4.03
CA SER A 568 -8.70 9.37 -4.26
C SER A 568 -9.89 9.48 -5.22
N ARG A 569 -10.07 8.51 -6.11
CA ARG A 569 -11.23 8.46 -7.04
C ARG A 569 -12.44 7.78 -6.44
N GLU A 570 -12.24 6.77 -5.59
CA GLU A 570 -13.33 5.97 -5.03
C GLU A 570 -13.92 6.55 -3.76
N THR A 571 -13.24 7.46 -3.05
CA THR A 571 -13.78 8.15 -1.86
C THR A 571 -14.73 9.26 -2.24
N ASP A 572 -15.72 9.54 -1.38
CA ASP A 572 -16.73 10.59 -1.60
C ASP A 572 -16.11 12.00 -1.56
N CYS A 573 -15.08 12.17 -0.74
CA CYS A 573 -14.32 13.41 -0.62
C CYS A 573 -12.90 13.13 -0.10
N GLY A 574 -12.01 14.14 -0.06
CA GLY A 574 -10.66 13.88 0.43
C GLY A 574 -9.70 15.05 0.37
N VAL A 575 -8.46 14.77 0.75
CA VAL A 575 -7.35 15.72 0.80
C VAL A 575 -6.10 15.09 0.20
N HIS A 576 -5.50 15.76 -0.78
CA HIS A 576 -4.14 15.42 -1.21
C HIS A 576 -3.12 16.10 -0.30
N ILE A 577 -2.15 15.35 0.23
CA ILE A 577 -1.18 15.90 1.18
C ILE A 577 -0.10 16.78 0.52
N ASN A 578 0.07 16.70 -0.79
CA ASN A 578 1.01 17.52 -1.59
C ASN A 578 2.47 17.45 -1.09
N ALA A 579 2.89 16.30 -0.56
CA ALA A 579 4.26 16.11 -0.07
C ALA A 579 5.31 16.03 -1.18
N GLY A 580 4.88 16.02 -2.44
CA GLY A 580 5.72 15.72 -3.59
C GLY A 580 5.96 14.21 -3.75
N PRO A 581 6.66 13.79 -4.82
CA PRO A 581 6.96 12.37 -5.06
C PRO A 581 7.80 11.77 -3.94
N GLU A 582 7.43 10.58 -3.47
CA GLU A 582 8.17 9.80 -2.49
C GLU A 582 8.53 8.45 -3.09
N ILE A 583 9.83 8.22 -3.35
CA ILE A 583 10.38 7.10 -4.12
C ILE A 583 11.01 6.06 -3.20
N GLY A 584 11.70 6.49 -2.14
CA GLY A 584 12.27 5.59 -1.13
C GLY A 584 11.20 4.64 -0.59
N VAL A 585 11.52 3.35 -0.46
CA VAL A 585 10.55 2.34 0.01
C VAL A 585 10.04 2.69 1.40
N ALA A 586 10.92 3.04 2.31
CA ALA A 586 10.56 3.52 3.65
C ALA A 586 9.98 4.94 3.57
N SER A 587 8.74 5.11 3.95
CA SER A 587 8.05 6.41 3.92
C SER A 587 8.56 7.35 5.00
N THR A 588 8.81 8.62 4.67
CA THR A 588 9.34 9.66 5.58
C THR A 588 8.53 10.94 5.52
N LYS A 589 8.65 11.73 4.44
CA LYS A 589 7.95 13.02 4.29
C LYS A 589 6.44 12.88 4.18
N ALA A 590 5.94 11.75 3.64
CA ALA A 590 4.52 11.51 3.60
C ALA A 590 3.92 11.33 5.00
N TYR A 591 4.66 10.74 5.96
CA TYR A 591 4.21 10.63 7.35
C TYR A 591 3.93 12.00 7.98
N THR A 592 4.90 12.93 7.91
CA THR A 592 4.77 14.27 8.48
C THR A 592 3.69 15.09 7.79
N SER A 593 3.52 14.93 6.47
CA SER A 593 2.45 15.58 5.71
C SER A 593 1.06 15.00 6.00
N GLN A 594 0.92 13.69 6.20
CA GLN A 594 -0.32 13.05 6.66
C GLN A 594 -0.69 13.54 8.06
N PHE A 595 0.28 13.58 8.96
CA PHE A 595 0.13 14.11 10.31
C PHE A 595 -0.45 15.53 10.28
N VAL A 596 0.21 16.45 9.57
CA VAL A 596 -0.22 17.85 9.44
C VAL A 596 -1.62 17.95 8.80
N SER A 597 -1.93 17.12 7.80
CA SER A 597 -3.26 17.10 7.17
C SER A 597 -4.37 16.71 8.14
N LEU A 598 -4.12 15.74 9.02
CA LEU A 598 -5.08 15.33 10.04
C LEU A 598 -5.25 16.40 11.13
N VAL A 599 -4.17 17.08 11.53
CA VAL A 599 -4.26 18.22 12.46
C VAL A 599 -5.07 19.37 11.84
N MET A 600 -4.84 19.70 10.56
CA MET A 600 -5.63 20.70 9.85
C MET A 600 -7.12 20.30 9.78
N PHE A 601 -7.43 19.02 9.63
CA PHE A 601 -8.81 18.55 9.68
C PHE A 601 -9.44 18.81 11.05
N GLY A 602 -8.76 18.49 12.15
CA GLY A 602 -9.24 18.79 13.51
C GLY A 602 -9.47 20.28 13.72
N LEU A 603 -8.54 21.13 13.23
CA LEU A 603 -8.68 22.60 13.29
C LEU A 603 -9.88 23.12 12.49
N MET A 604 -10.14 22.57 11.31
CA MET A 604 -11.32 22.91 10.50
C MET A 604 -12.62 22.50 11.20
N MET A 605 -12.64 21.33 11.84
CA MET A 605 -13.81 20.81 12.55
C MET A 605 -14.19 21.65 13.78
N SER A 606 -13.20 22.25 14.44
CA SER A 606 -13.35 23.03 15.66
C SER A 606 -13.48 24.55 15.45
N GLU A 607 -13.66 25.01 14.21
CA GLU A 607 -13.63 26.44 13.87
C GLU A 607 -14.67 27.29 14.63
N ASP A 608 -15.85 26.74 14.87
CA ASP A 608 -16.98 27.36 15.57
C ASP A 608 -16.97 27.20 17.10
N ARG A 609 -15.93 26.51 17.65
CA ARG A 609 -15.85 26.22 19.09
C ARG A 609 -15.09 27.33 19.85
N ILE A 610 -15.83 28.18 20.53
CA ILE A 610 -15.27 29.30 21.32
C ILE A 610 -14.34 28.79 22.42
N SER A 611 -14.68 27.68 23.09
CA SER A 611 -13.88 27.07 24.17
C SER A 611 -12.49 26.63 23.71
N LEU A 612 -12.34 26.28 22.44
CA LEU A 612 -11.07 25.80 21.87
C LEU A 612 -10.28 26.91 21.14
N GLN A 613 -10.76 28.15 21.10
CA GLN A 613 -10.14 29.22 20.32
C GLN A 613 -8.66 29.43 20.67
N LYS A 614 -8.33 29.48 21.98
CA LYS A 614 -6.95 29.63 22.43
C LYS A 614 -6.08 28.46 21.98
N ARG A 615 -6.56 27.24 22.17
CA ARG A 615 -5.85 26.01 21.77
C ARG A 615 -5.61 25.97 20.27
N ARG A 616 -6.60 26.33 19.49
CA ARG A 616 -6.49 26.42 18.02
C ARG A 616 -5.42 27.42 17.59
N GLN A 617 -5.39 28.61 18.22
CA GLN A 617 -4.36 29.61 17.94
C GLN A 617 -2.95 29.13 18.27
N GLU A 618 -2.78 28.41 19.38
CA GLU A 618 -1.50 27.80 19.77
C GLU A 618 -1.04 26.78 18.70
N ILE A 619 -1.96 25.91 18.22
CA ILE A 619 -1.65 24.90 17.18
C ILE A 619 -1.34 25.58 15.84
N ILE A 620 -2.11 26.58 15.42
CA ILE A 620 -1.87 27.31 14.15
C ILE A 620 -0.53 28.07 14.21
N SER A 621 -0.22 28.68 15.34
CA SER A 621 1.11 29.31 15.55
C SER A 621 2.24 28.29 15.49
N GLY A 622 2.05 27.12 16.10
CA GLY A 622 2.98 25.99 15.99
C GLY A 622 3.18 25.52 14.55
N LEU A 623 2.09 25.39 13.77
CA LEU A 623 2.16 25.04 12.34
C LEU A 623 2.95 26.06 11.53
N LYS A 624 2.84 27.37 11.85
CA LYS A 624 3.57 28.43 11.17
C LYS A 624 5.09 28.30 11.35
N SER A 625 5.53 27.98 12.56
CA SER A 625 6.96 27.86 12.88
C SER A 625 7.54 26.48 12.55
N LEU A 626 6.68 25.46 12.30
CA LEU A 626 7.09 24.06 12.14
C LEU A 626 8.16 23.84 11.05
N PRO A 627 8.10 24.45 9.85
CA PRO A 627 9.12 24.25 8.82
C PRO A 627 10.54 24.67 9.27
N GLU A 628 10.66 25.79 9.98
CA GLU A 628 11.97 26.26 10.45
C GLU A 628 12.50 25.37 11.59
N MET A 629 11.62 24.91 12.48
CA MET A 629 12.00 23.96 13.52
C MET A 629 12.44 22.61 12.94
N ILE A 630 11.83 22.16 11.84
CA ILE A 630 12.27 20.95 11.12
C ILE A 630 13.69 21.15 10.58
N LYS A 631 14.02 22.32 10.00
CA LYS A 631 15.39 22.63 9.52
C LYS A 631 16.40 22.60 10.67
N GLU A 632 16.01 23.12 11.83
CA GLU A 632 16.84 23.07 13.02
C GLU A 632 17.12 21.63 13.46
N VAL A 633 16.09 20.76 13.45
CA VAL A 633 16.28 19.34 13.79
C VAL A 633 17.16 18.63 12.75
N LEU A 634 17.03 18.95 11.45
CA LEU A 634 17.86 18.40 10.41
C LEU A 634 19.34 18.78 10.55
N SER A 635 19.66 19.89 11.18
CA SER A 635 21.05 20.28 11.49
C SER A 635 21.75 19.37 12.51
N LEU A 636 21.00 18.48 13.17
CA LEU A 636 21.53 17.46 14.09
C LEU A 636 22.07 16.20 13.35
N ASP A 637 22.09 16.19 12.03
CA ASP A 637 22.45 15.01 11.22
C ASP A 637 23.80 14.40 11.60
N GLU A 638 24.86 15.21 11.76
CA GLU A 638 26.18 14.74 12.20
C GLU A 638 26.15 14.13 13.60
N LYS A 639 25.44 14.75 14.54
CA LYS A 639 25.31 14.23 15.91
C LYS A 639 24.57 12.87 15.94
N ILE A 640 23.61 12.71 15.03
CA ILE A 640 22.86 11.46 14.89
C ILE A 640 23.71 10.41 14.19
N HIS A 641 24.55 10.79 13.22
CA HIS A 641 25.53 9.91 12.62
C HIS A 641 26.51 9.34 13.65
N ASP A 642 27.03 10.19 14.56
CA ASP A 642 27.91 9.74 15.65
C ASP A 642 27.20 8.75 16.59
N LEU A 643 25.92 8.96 16.86
CA LEU A 643 25.11 7.99 17.60
C LEU A 643 24.97 6.67 16.84
N ALA A 644 24.80 6.75 15.53
CA ALA A 644 24.68 5.55 14.69
C ALA A 644 25.97 4.73 14.69
N LEU A 645 27.17 5.37 14.73
CA LEU A 645 28.46 4.69 14.86
C LEU A 645 28.58 3.83 16.14
N GLU A 646 27.90 4.19 17.20
CA GLU A 646 27.86 3.39 18.43
C GLU A 646 26.86 2.24 18.36
N LEU A 647 25.75 2.44 17.64
CA LEU A 647 24.62 1.52 17.63
C LEU A 647 24.60 0.53 16.47
N TYR A 648 25.33 0.75 15.38
CA TYR A 648 25.19 -0.05 14.15
C TYR A 648 25.51 -1.54 14.30
N LYS A 649 26.29 -1.93 15.34
CA LYS A 649 26.61 -3.35 15.64
C LYS A 649 25.56 -4.05 16.50
N GLN A 650 24.64 -3.31 17.09
CA GLN A 650 23.60 -3.84 17.95
C GLN A 650 22.59 -4.68 17.16
N ARG A 651 22.03 -5.71 17.78
CA ARG A 651 21.05 -6.61 17.16
C ARG A 651 19.62 -6.22 17.46
N SER A 652 19.38 -5.49 18.54
CA SER A 652 18.09 -5.08 19.02
C SER A 652 18.14 -3.65 19.57
N LEU A 653 17.02 -2.94 19.54
CA LEU A 653 16.87 -1.59 20.03
C LEU A 653 15.41 -1.38 20.49
N LEU A 654 15.22 -0.82 21.67
CA LEU A 654 13.91 -0.44 22.18
C LEU A 654 13.70 1.07 22.04
N VAL A 655 12.54 1.48 21.59
CA VAL A 655 12.17 2.89 21.48
C VAL A 655 10.91 3.14 22.32
N MET A 656 10.97 4.04 23.29
CA MET A 656 9.90 4.22 24.27
C MET A 656 9.40 5.65 24.31
N GLY A 657 8.09 5.82 24.38
CA GLY A 657 7.44 7.12 24.57
C GLY A 657 6.03 6.99 25.12
N ARG A 658 5.39 8.12 25.37
CA ARG A 658 4.04 8.18 25.94
C ARG A 658 3.23 9.33 25.33
N GLY A 659 1.89 9.21 25.39
CA GLY A 659 0.99 10.24 24.82
C GLY A 659 1.26 10.44 23.33
N TYR A 660 1.41 11.68 22.89
CA TYR A 660 1.70 12.02 21.49
C TYR A 660 2.98 11.36 20.94
N ASN A 661 3.98 11.11 21.81
CA ASN A 661 5.26 10.53 21.40
C ASN A 661 5.25 9.00 21.27
N TYR A 662 4.16 8.31 21.60
CA TYR A 662 4.06 6.86 21.41
C TYR A 662 4.09 6.48 19.92
N ALA A 663 3.33 7.19 19.10
CA ALA A 663 3.33 6.97 17.65
C ALA A 663 4.71 7.22 17.01
N THR A 664 5.44 8.24 17.50
CA THR A 664 6.83 8.50 17.10
C THR A 664 7.73 7.29 17.37
N CYS A 665 7.55 6.63 18.52
CA CYS A 665 8.33 5.43 18.85
C CYS A 665 7.96 4.24 17.95
N LEU A 666 6.69 4.06 17.63
CA LEU A 666 6.24 3.03 16.68
C LEU A 666 6.86 3.27 15.29
N GLU A 667 6.79 4.51 14.80
CA GLU A 667 7.31 4.88 13.47
C GLU A 667 8.85 4.77 13.43
N GLY A 668 9.55 5.26 14.44
CA GLY A 668 11.01 5.13 14.53
C GLY A 668 11.47 3.67 14.58
N ALA A 669 10.80 2.83 15.36
CA ALA A 669 11.08 1.41 15.42
C ALA A 669 10.76 0.72 14.06
N LEU A 670 9.72 1.15 13.37
CA LEU A 670 9.41 0.67 12.03
C LEU A 670 10.54 1.00 11.05
N LYS A 671 10.99 2.25 10.99
CA LYS A 671 12.08 2.68 10.08
C LYS A 671 13.37 1.89 10.35
N ILE A 672 13.74 1.71 11.62
CA ILE A 672 14.91 0.94 12.00
C ILE A 672 14.82 -0.50 11.48
N LYS A 673 13.70 -1.21 11.73
CA LYS A 673 13.57 -2.61 11.27
C LYS A 673 13.47 -2.75 9.76
N GLU A 674 12.85 -1.80 9.05
CA GLU A 674 12.65 -1.83 7.59
C GLU A 674 13.97 -1.82 6.82
N ILE A 675 14.90 -0.93 7.19
CA ILE A 675 16.10 -0.68 6.38
C ILE A 675 17.39 -1.21 7.01
N THR A 676 17.43 -1.41 8.33
CA THR A 676 18.64 -1.89 9.02
C THR A 676 18.61 -3.38 9.33
N TYR A 677 17.42 -4.00 9.27
CA TYR A 677 17.14 -5.39 9.67
C TYR A 677 17.50 -5.67 11.14
N MET A 678 17.60 -4.61 11.95
CA MET A 678 17.73 -4.68 13.39
C MET A 678 16.34 -4.91 14.00
N HIS A 679 16.21 -5.86 14.92
CA HIS A 679 15.00 -5.96 15.71
C HIS A 679 14.78 -4.67 16.48
N SER A 680 13.66 -4.02 16.29
CA SER A 680 13.31 -2.79 17.00
C SER A 680 11.82 -2.78 17.35
N GLU A 681 11.52 -2.33 18.58
CA GLU A 681 10.17 -2.29 19.11
C GLU A 681 9.84 -0.91 19.66
N GLY A 682 8.68 -0.38 19.26
CA GLY A 682 8.10 0.85 19.81
C GLY A 682 7.22 0.50 21.00
N ILE A 683 7.59 0.97 22.19
CA ILE A 683 6.92 0.59 23.45
C ILE A 683 6.22 1.79 24.06
N LEU A 684 4.95 1.61 24.45
CA LEU A 684 4.27 2.56 25.30
C LEU A 684 4.92 2.56 26.69
N ALA A 685 5.58 3.65 27.08
CA ALA A 685 6.32 3.71 28.35
C ALA A 685 5.44 3.41 29.58
N GLY A 686 4.12 3.50 29.47
CA GLY A 686 3.17 3.06 30.47
C GLY A 686 3.15 1.56 30.72
N GLU A 687 3.39 0.78 29.64
CA GLU A 687 3.38 -0.68 29.62
C GLU A 687 4.75 -1.30 29.98
N LEU A 688 5.78 -0.47 30.23
CA LEU A 688 7.13 -0.92 30.54
C LEU A 688 7.15 -2.00 31.64
N LYS A 689 6.33 -1.81 32.70
CA LYS A 689 6.24 -2.71 33.84
C LYS A 689 5.57 -4.06 33.54
N HIS A 690 4.83 -4.13 32.45
CA HIS A 690 3.97 -5.27 32.10
C HIS A 690 4.64 -6.25 31.13
N GLY A 691 5.98 -6.29 31.13
CA GLY A 691 6.77 -7.23 30.32
C GLY A 691 8.09 -6.64 29.79
N PRO A 692 8.06 -5.54 29.01
CA PRO A 692 9.24 -5.02 28.31
C PRO A 692 10.43 -4.66 29.24
N LEU A 693 10.17 -4.35 30.50
CA LEU A 693 11.23 -4.08 31.48
C LEU A 693 12.19 -5.25 31.71
N ALA A 694 11.76 -6.49 31.44
CA ALA A 694 12.59 -7.68 31.53
C ALA A 694 13.70 -7.69 30.46
N LEU A 695 13.56 -6.94 29.37
CA LEU A 695 14.56 -6.82 28.30
C LEU A 695 15.68 -5.81 28.63
N VAL A 696 15.48 -4.97 29.66
CA VAL A 696 16.40 -3.87 29.98
C VAL A 696 17.57 -4.37 30.81
N ASP A 697 18.76 -4.25 30.27
CA ASP A 697 20.04 -4.50 30.91
C ASP A 697 21.12 -3.51 30.43
N LYS A 698 22.38 -3.76 30.78
CA LYS A 698 23.52 -2.92 30.37
C LYS A 698 23.81 -2.92 28.88
N GLN A 699 23.37 -3.94 28.16
CA GLN A 699 23.70 -4.17 26.74
C GLN A 699 22.55 -3.73 25.81
N MET A 700 21.30 -3.78 26.28
CA MET A 700 20.14 -3.39 25.50
C MET A 700 20.10 -1.88 25.29
N PRO A 701 20.29 -1.35 24.07
CA PRO A 701 20.12 0.07 23.83
C PRO A 701 18.65 0.44 23.91
N VAL A 702 18.39 1.55 24.59
CA VAL A 702 17.05 2.08 24.80
C VAL A 702 17.04 3.54 24.37
N ILE A 703 16.15 3.92 23.48
CA ILE A 703 15.86 5.31 23.13
C ILE A 703 14.55 5.70 23.81
N MET A 704 14.53 6.83 24.53
CA MET A 704 13.34 7.35 25.19
C MET A 704 13.02 8.75 24.68
N VAL A 705 11.78 8.93 24.23
CA VAL A 705 11.26 10.24 23.81
C VAL A 705 10.54 10.86 25.00
N ILE A 706 11.12 11.90 25.59
CA ILE A 706 10.64 12.57 26.78
C ILE A 706 10.52 14.06 26.50
N MET A 707 9.29 14.53 26.29
CA MET A 707 9.01 15.93 25.99
C MET A 707 8.25 16.58 27.15
N LYS A 708 8.34 17.92 27.26
CA LYS A 708 7.58 18.72 28.27
C LYS A 708 6.10 18.77 27.89
N ASP A 709 5.40 17.66 28.06
CA ASP A 709 3.98 17.45 27.79
C ASP A 709 3.26 16.95 29.07
N PRO A 710 1.95 16.77 29.08
CA PRO A 710 1.22 16.26 30.26
C PRO A 710 1.68 14.89 30.76
N CYS A 711 2.46 14.15 29.93
CA CYS A 711 3.02 12.84 30.27
C CYS A 711 4.46 12.90 30.82
N PHE A 712 5.08 14.09 30.91
CA PHE A 712 6.48 14.30 31.27
C PHE A 712 6.89 13.54 32.53
N THR A 713 6.24 13.80 33.67
CA THR A 713 6.54 13.14 34.96
C THR A 713 6.42 11.61 34.88
N LYS A 714 5.45 11.14 34.12
CA LYS A 714 5.24 9.69 33.92
C LYS A 714 6.33 9.08 33.06
N CYS A 715 6.87 9.81 32.08
CA CYS A 715 8.02 9.40 31.30
C CYS A 715 9.30 9.40 32.12
N GLN A 716 9.51 10.40 33.02
CA GLN A 716 10.62 10.40 33.94
C GLN A 716 10.60 9.19 34.88
N ASN A 717 9.42 8.79 35.38
CA ASN A 717 9.30 7.57 36.17
C ASN A 717 9.72 6.32 35.41
N ALA A 718 9.40 6.24 34.11
CA ALA A 718 9.85 5.15 33.25
C ALA A 718 11.38 5.22 33.05
N LEU A 719 11.95 6.42 32.87
CA LEU A 719 13.39 6.62 32.75
C LEU A 719 14.12 6.09 34.00
N GLN A 720 13.65 6.43 35.20
CA GLN A 720 14.22 5.91 36.44
C GLN A 720 14.16 4.40 36.55
N GLN A 721 13.09 3.75 36.02
CA GLN A 721 12.97 2.30 36.02
C GLN A 721 14.00 1.65 35.08
N VAL A 722 14.27 2.24 33.91
CA VAL A 722 15.31 1.80 32.99
C VAL A 722 16.68 1.94 33.62
N THR A 723 16.97 3.10 34.22
CA THR A 723 18.26 3.40 34.86
C THR A 723 18.52 2.51 36.09
N ALA A 724 17.49 2.22 36.89
CA ALA A 724 17.61 1.33 38.05
C ALA A 724 17.99 -0.12 37.68
N ARG A 725 17.80 -0.50 36.43
CA ARG A 725 18.22 -1.83 35.86
C ARG A 725 19.51 -1.72 35.07
N GLN A 726 20.27 -0.65 35.32
CA GLN A 726 21.55 -0.38 34.68
C GLN A 726 21.44 -0.18 33.15
N GLY A 727 20.24 0.05 32.62
CA GLY A 727 20.01 0.49 31.25
C GLY A 727 20.74 1.80 30.99
N ARG A 728 21.17 2.01 29.75
CA ARG A 728 21.88 3.23 29.32
C ARG A 728 20.99 3.99 28.32
N PRO A 729 19.98 4.73 28.78
CA PRO A 729 19.01 5.34 27.90
C PRO A 729 19.62 6.52 27.13
N ILE A 730 19.32 6.55 25.83
CA ILE A 730 19.51 7.69 24.94
C ILE A 730 18.20 8.46 24.96
N ILE A 731 18.23 9.75 25.26
CA ILE A 731 17.02 10.54 25.48
C ILE A 731 16.89 11.58 24.36
N LEU A 732 15.73 11.57 23.69
CA LEU A 732 15.26 12.69 22.89
C LEU A 732 14.44 13.59 23.82
N CYS A 733 14.87 14.82 24.06
CA CYS A 733 14.21 15.74 25.00
C CYS A 733 14.11 17.16 24.44
N SER A 734 13.26 17.97 25.05
CA SER A 734 13.22 19.40 24.72
C SER A 734 14.54 20.06 25.12
N LYS A 735 15.01 21.06 24.39
CA LYS A 735 16.04 21.99 24.87
C LYS A 735 15.61 22.47 26.24
N GLU A 736 16.51 22.68 27.14
CA GLU A 736 16.25 23.10 28.55
C GLU A 736 15.75 21.99 29.51
N ASP A 737 15.68 20.72 29.09
CA ASP A 737 15.37 19.63 30.01
C ASP A 737 16.63 19.14 30.74
N THR A 738 16.95 19.83 31.83
CA THR A 738 18.09 19.49 32.69
C THR A 738 17.79 18.32 33.64
N GLU A 739 16.53 17.96 33.82
CA GLU A 739 16.11 16.87 34.72
C GLU A 739 16.33 15.49 34.12
N SER A 740 15.83 15.28 32.89
CA SER A 740 15.98 14.00 32.18
C SER A 740 17.45 13.75 31.78
N SER A 741 18.19 14.82 31.45
CA SER A 741 19.59 14.75 31.02
C SER A 741 20.51 14.14 32.09
N LYS A 742 20.20 14.31 33.40
CA LYS A 742 20.97 13.73 34.49
C LYS A 742 21.01 12.20 34.52
N PHE A 743 20.00 11.56 33.94
CA PHE A 743 19.87 10.10 33.90
C PHE A 743 20.18 9.52 32.53
N ALA A 744 20.50 10.37 31.55
CA ALA A 744 20.78 9.97 30.20
C ALA A 744 22.21 9.45 30.01
N TYR A 745 22.36 8.42 29.18
CA TYR A 745 23.66 8.08 28.62
C TYR A 745 24.09 9.10 27.57
N LYS A 746 23.15 9.47 26.69
CA LYS A 746 23.28 10.53 25.68
C LYS A 746 21.95 11.28 25.54
N THR A 747 22.03 12.58 25.18
CA THR A 747 20.87 13.41 24.89
C THR A 747 20.89 13.97 23.48
N ILE A 748 19.71 13.98 22.85
CA ILE A 748 19.43 14.70 21.62
C ILE A 748 18.37 15.74 21.97
N GLU A 749 18.78 17.00 21.97
CA GLU A 749 17.91 18.10 22.30
C GLU A 749 17.18 18.62 21.08
N LEU A 750 15.86 18.78 21.20
CA LEU A 750 14.96 19.21 20.13
C LEU A 750 14.31 20.54 20.46
N PRO A 751 14.00 21.38 19.46
CA PRO A 751 13.20 22.58 19.69
C PRO A 751 11.82 22.19 20.23
N HIS A 752 11.27 23.03 21.07
CA HIS A 752 9.97 22.82 21.69
C HIS A 752 8.87 23.48 20.84
N THR A 753 7.80 22.76 20.56
CA THR A 753 6.58 23.26 19.92
C THR A 753 5.35 22.82 20.72
N VAL A 754 4.16 23.18 20.27
CA VAL A 754 2.92 22.71 20.90
C VAL A 754 2.89 21.17 20.93
N ASP A 755 2.46 20.61 22.05
CA ASP A 755 2.55 19.19 22.38
C ASP A 755 2.05 18.25 21.27
N CYS A 756 0.91 18.57 20.64
CA CYS A 756 0.31 17.78 19.57
C CYS A 756 1.11 17.82 18.24
N LEU A 757 2.06 18.73 18.06
CA LEU A 757 2.94 18.81 16.87
C LEU A 757 4.36 18.30 17.16
N GLN A 758 4.71 18.11 18.44
CA GLN A 758 6.06 17.70 18.84
C GLN A 758 6.50 16.37 18.18
N GLY A 759 5.55 15.47 17.92
CA GLY A 759 5.79 14.20 17.22
C GLY A 759 6.39 14.36 15.82
N VAL A 760 6.09 15.46 15.11
CA VAL A 760 6.69 15.79 13.81
C VAL A 760 8.18 16.07 13.93
N LEU A 761 8.60 16.78 14.98
CA LEU A 761 10.01 17.06 15.24
C LEU A 761 10.75 15.84 15.79
N SER A 762 10.10 15.08 16.66
CA SER A 762 10.71 13.94 17.36
C SER A 762 10.93 12.71 16.45
N VAL A 763 10.21 12.58 15.33
CA VAL A 763 10.38 11.46 14.40
C VAL A 763 11.62 11.61 13.51
N ILE A 764 12.01 12.84 13.19
CA ILE A 764 13.12 13.13 12.26
C ILE A 764 14.46 12.55 12.73
N PRO A 765 14.88 12.72 14.01
CA PRO A 765 16.09 12.08 14.52
C PRO A 765 16.07 10.55 14.38
N LEU A 766 14.90 9.92 14.51
CA LEU A 766 14.76 8.46 14.35
C LEU A 766 14.83 8.05 12.87
N GLN A 767 14.33 8.89 11.96
CA GLN A 767 14.48 8.69 10.50
C GLN A 767 15.96 8.80 10.10
N LEU A 768 16.68 9.84 10.54
CA LEU A 768 18.12 10.03 10.29
C LEU A 768 18.94 8.89 10.91
N LEU A 769 18.64 8.51 12.15
CA LEU A 769 19.30 7.39 12.81
C LEU A 769 19.14 6.08 12.01
N SER A 770 17.93 5.79 11.56
CA SER A 770 17.67 4.58 10.76
C SER A 770 18.45 4.59 9.44
N PHE A 771 18.50 5.75 8.76
CA PHE A 771 19.29 5.97 7.55
C PHE A 771 20.79 5.70 7.79
N HIS A 772 21.39 6.34 8.78
CA HIS A 772 22.81 6.18 9.07
C HIS A 772 23.16 4.75 9.51
N LEU A 773 22.31 4.12 10.34
CA LEU A 773 22.48 2.72 10.74
C LEU A 773 22.50 1.78 9.53
N ALA A 774 21.61 2.00 8.55
CA ALA A 774 21.55 1.18 7.35
C ALA A 774 22.78 1.36 6.45
N VAL A 775 23.23 2.62 6.24
CA VAL A 775 24.44 2.95 5.47
C VAL A 775 25.68 2.33 6.12
N LEU A 776 25.86 2.47 7.44
CA LEU A 776 27.00 1.90 8.18
C LEU A 776 27.02 0.36 8.17
N ARG A 777 25.85 -0.26 8.00
CA ARG A 777 25.72 -1.70 7.81
C ARG A 777 25.93 -2.16 6.36
N GLY A 778 26.12 -1.25 5.41
CA GLY A 778 26.29 -1.52 3.99
C GLY A 778 24.99 -1.97 3.29
N TYR A 779 23.82 -1.57 3.80
CA TYR A 779 22.53 -1.89 3.20
C TYR A 779 22.05 -0.77 2.28
N ASP A 780 21.32 -1.17 1.24
CA ASP A 780 20.65 -0.24 0.33
C ASP A 780 19.37 0.29 1.03
N VAL A 781 19.34 1.59 1.32
CA VAL A 781 18.23 2.23 2.06
C VAL A 781 17.01 2.47 1.20
N ASP A 782 17.19 2.65 -0.12
CA ASP A 782 16.10 2.87 -1.05
C ASP A 782 15.42 1.57 -1.47
N PHE A 783 16.17 0.45 -1.45
CA PHE A 783 15.72 -0.88 -1.88
C PHE A 783 15.97 -1.93 -0.79
N PRO A 784 15.31 -1.83 0.38
CA PRO A 784 15.46 -2.79 1.45
C PRO A 784 14.93 -4.16 1.02
N ARG A 785 15.66 -5.23 1.40
CA ARG A 785 15.27 -6.61 1.06
C ARG A 785 13.86 -6.95 1.56
N ASN A 786 13.12 -7.74 0.79
CA ASN A 786 11.79 -8.23 1.11
C ASN A 786 10.72 -7.12 1.32
N LEU A 787 11.00 -5.89 0.92
CA LEU A 787 10.06 -4.78 0.94
C LEU A 787 10.02 -4.08 -0.41
N ALA A 788 8.88 -3.50 -0.72
CA ALA A 788 8.70 -2.66 -1.89
C ALA A 788 7.72 -1.52 -1.59
N LYS A 789 7.81 -0.41 -2.35
CA LYS A 789 6.95 0.78 -2.18
C LYS A 789 5.54 0.49 -2.69
N SER A 790 4.53 0.68 -1.86
CA SER A 790 3.10 0.52 -2.19
C SER A 790 2.67 -0.93 -2.46
N VAL A 791 1.95 -1.51 -1.54
CA VAL A 791 1.40 -2.88 -1.64
C VAL A 791 0.04 -2.80 -2.33
N THR A 792 -0.03 -3.29 -3.58
CA THR A 792 -1.22 -3.18 -4.45
C THR A 792 -2.03 -4.47 -4.61
N VAL A 793 -1.64 -5.54 -3.91
CA VAL A 793 -2.34 -6.84 -3.90
C VAL A 793 -2.34 -7.43 -2.49
N GLU A 794 -3.36 -8.18 -2.17
CA GLU A 794 -3.53 -8.92 -0.93
C GLU A 794 -2.57 -10.11 -0.79
#